data_8184baadf97df68ae2c8ed94f856b154
#
_entry.id   8184baadf97df68ae2c8ed94f856b154
#
_cell.length_a   1.000
_cell.length_b   1.000
_cell.length_c   1.000
_cell.angle_alpha   90.00
_cell.angle_beta   90.00
_cell.angle_gamma   90.00
#
_symmetry.space_group_name_H-M   'P 1'
#
loop_
_entity.id
_entity.type
_entity.pdbx_description
1 polymer ?
#
loop_
_entity_poly.entity_id
_entity_poly.type
_entity_poly.pdbx_seq_one_letter_code
_entity_poly.pdbx_strand_id
1 'polypeptide(L)'
;MNNSVSDIEKQTHCAELQLKLLKRDIEELQQGINEKIVISKCDDELLKLQTENSKLKHRLKILQRAIEKYPSNVQYTEMESIQGILTNSFSKAIEEAFPDLTEAPVVISLSGNNVKFGDYQCNSAMPISNLLKQIGKKISPRDVANDILKHLSPHECIEKLEVAGPGFINIYLNRQYGLSRLSTIFSHGVKPPKLEKALRVIVDFSSPNIAKEMHVGHLRSTIIGESISRLFEYLGHDVLRLNHVGDWGTQFGMLIAHLKDRFPDYLEKSPPIEDLQTFYKEAKVHFDNDPEFKKRAYASVVKLQSFEEDHVKAWKMICDVSRKEFQKIYDRLGITVVERGESFYQKHMEEIVKKLSEEEYLIEDEGRKILWGEEPGVGIPMTIVKSDGGFTYDTSDIAAMKHRIQDEKADWIIYVTDAGQATHFQTLFKCSKKIGIVDPEKHRLDHVGFGVVLGEDKKKFKTRSGDTVRLVDLLDEGLRRALDKLKEKDRHTVLTVDELEKAQTSVAYGCIKYSDLSHNHNHEYVFSFDKMLEDKGNTAVYLLYAYTRIKSIARNANFSPEDIKELSKKYSISLEHEKEWKLGKVLLRFPDVLFKITKDLYLHCLCEYVYEIATTFTEFYDACYCIEKDSSGDIVKINHGRILLSEATALVMERCFNILGLNPVEKM
;
A
#
# COMPACT_ATOMS: atom_id res chain seq x y z
N MET A 1 20.51 12.94 -26.56
CA MET A 1 20.29 13.47 -25.20
C MET A 1 19.56 14.82 -25.14
N ASN A 2 19.58 15.65 -26.19
CA ASN A 2 18.86 16.95 -26.16
C ASN A 2 17.34 16.90 -26.43
N ASN A 3 16.80 15.78 -26.92
CA ASN A 3 15.36 15.68 -27.21
C ASN A 3 14.50 15.31 -25.98
N SER A 4 15.07 14.64 -24.97
CA SER A 4 14.31 14.22 -23.79
C SER A 4 14.07 15.34 -22.77
N VAL A 5 14.98 16.30 -22.66
CA VAL A 5 14.82 17.47 -21.75
C VAL A 5 13.72 18.39 -22.27
N SER A 6 13.71 18.66 -23.60
CA SER A 6 12.66 19.47 -24.25
C SER A 6 11.26 18.84 -24.14
N ASP A 7 11.16 17.51 -24.11
CA ASP A 7 9.88 16.82 -23.95
C ASP A 7 9.37 16.84 -22.49
N ILE A 8 10.29 16.77 -21.53
CA ILE A 8 9.95 16.90 -20.10
C ILE A 8 9.54 18.34 -19.77
N GLU A 9 10.26 19.33 -20.30
CA GLU A 9 9.89 20.75 -20.15
C GLU A 9 8.53 21.06 -20.80
N LYS A 10 8.23 20.47 -21.96
CA LYS A 10 6.91 20.57 -22.60
C LYS A 10 5.82 19.88 -21.79
N GLN A 11 6.10 18.71 -21.22
CA GLN A 11 5.16 17.99 -20.37
C GLN A 11 4.90 18.74 -19.05
N THR A 12 5.93 19.33 -18.45
CA THR A 12 5.81 20.16 -17.23
C THR A 12 5.01 21.41 -17.53
N HIS A 13 5.31 22.11 -18.63
CA HIS A 13 4.56 23.30 -19.05
C HIS A 13 3.10 22.97 -19.43
N CYS A 14 2.87 21.82 -20.06
CA CYS A 14 1.52 21.33 -20.36
C CYS A 14 0.75 20.98 -19.06
N ALA A 15 1.41 20.38 -18.07
CA ALA A 15 0.82 20.08 -16.76
C ALA A 15 0.50 21.36 -15.97
N GLU A 16 1.36 22.38 -16.04
CA GLU A 16 1.11 23.69 -15.41
C GLU A 16 -0.05 24.44 -16.06
N LEU A 17 -0.18 24.38 -17.40
CA LEU A 17 -1.31 24.94 -18.14
C LEU A 17 -2.62 24.20 -17.82
N GLN A 18 -2.60 22.88 -17.75
CA GLN A 18 -3.73 22.07 -17.34
C GLN A 18 -4.14 22.36 -15.89
N LEU A 19 -3.19 22.56 -15.00
CA LEU A 19 -3.43 22.93 -13.60
C LEU A 19 -4.09 24.31 -13.48
N LYS A 20 -3.68 25.25 -14.32
CA LYS A 20 -4.25 26.62 -14.36
C LYS A 20 -5.68 26.62 -14.92
N LEU A 21 -5.95 25.82 -15.95
CA LEU A 21 -7.30 25.62 -16.50
C LEU A 21 -8.21 24.95 -15.46
N LEU A 22 -7.74 23.89 -14.80
CA LEU A 22 -8.50 23.18 -13.78
C LEU A 22 -8.83 24.03 -12.56
N LYS A 23 -7.92 24.89 -12.11
CA LYS A 23 -8.22 25.86 -11.03
C LYS A 23 -9.33 26.82 -11.44
N ARG A 24 -9.27 27.37 -12.66
CA ARG A 24 -10.32 28.25 -13.18
C ARG A 24 -11.67 27.52 -13.27
N ASP A 25 -11.70 26.29 -13.79
CA ASP A 25 -12.93 25.51 -13.94
C ASP A 25 -13.53 25.13 -12.57
N ILE A 26 -12.68 24.90 -11.55
CA ILE A 26 -13.14 24.71 -10.17
C ILE A 26 -13.72 26.00 -9.58
N GLU A 27 -13.11 27.15 -9.84
CA GLU A 27 -13.61 28.45 -9.39
C GLU A 27 -14.94 28.80 -10.07
N GLU A 28 -15.06 28.57 -11.37
CA GLU A 28 -16.31 28.78 -12.14
C GLU A 28 -17.42 27.81 -11.66
N LEU A 29 -17.11 26.55 -11.36
CA LEU A 29 -18.07 25.59 -10.79
C LEU A 29 -18.50 25.96 -9.36
N GLN A 30 -17.58 26.45 -8.52
CA GLN A 30 -17.89 26.92 -7.18
C GLN A 30 -18.76 28.18 -7.21
N GLN A 31 -18.55 29.06 -8.18
CA GLN A 31 -19.34 30.24 -8.38
C GLN A 31 -20.77 29.87 -8.85
N GLY A 32 -20.90 28.92 -9.78
CA GLY A 32 -22.20 28.40 -10.25
C GLY A 32 -23.00 27.67 -9.15
N ILE A 33 -22.35 27.00 -8.20
CA ILE A 33 -23.01 26.37 -7.05
C ILE A 33 -23.53 27.42 -6.06
N ASN A 34 -22.83 28.55 -5.91
CA ASN A 34 -23.23 29.62 -4.99
C ASN A 34 -24.37 30.47 -5.54
N GLU A 35 -24.57 30.51 -6.87
CA GLU A 35 -25.60 31.32 -7.55
C GLU A 35 -26.97 30.63 -7.68
N LYS A 36 -27.24 29.52 -6.98
CA LYS A 36 -28.55 28.82 -6.95
C LYS A 36 -29.22 28.70 -8.31
N ILE A 37 -28.52 28.17 -9.31
CA ILE A 37 -29.18 27.81 -10.57
C ILE A 37 -29.97 26.53 -10.35
N VAL A 38 -31.29 26.65 -10.33
CA VAL A 38 -32.24 25.53 -10.32
C VAL A 38 -32.10 24.80 -11.65
N ILE A 39 -31.32 23.74 -11.69
CA ILE A 39 -31.22 22.85 -12.85
C ILE A 39 -32.16 21.67 -12.63
N SER A 40 -33.41 21.81 -13.10
CA SER A 40 -34.27 20.67 -13.35
C SER A 40 -33.84 20.03 -14.68
N LYS A 41 -33.37 18.80 -14.64
CA LYS A 41 -32.92 17.91 -15.72
C LYS A 41 -31.43 17.90 -16.02
N CYS A 42 -30.61 17.41 -15.09
CA CYS A 42 -29.22 16.96 -15.41
C CYS A 42 -28.59 16.12 -14.30
N ASP A 43 -29.32 15.15 -13.71
CA ASP A 43 -28.76 14.31 -12.63
C ASP A 43 -27.58 13.45 -13.11
N ASP A 44 -27.60 12.98 -14.36
CA ASP A 44 -26.54 12.14 -14.92
C ASP A 44 -25.28 12.92 -15.28
N GLU A 45 -25.44 14.15 -15.74
CA GLU A 45 -24.33 15.06 -16.06
C GLU A 45 -23.69 15.62 -14.78
N LEU A 46 -24.51 15.94 -13.78
CA LEU A 46 -24.06 16.37 -12.46
C LEU A 46 -23.28 15.26 -11.73
N LEU A 47 -23.74 14.02 -11.81
CA LEU A 47 -23.06 12.87 -11.22
C LEU A 47 -21.73 12.57 -11.92
N LYS A 48 -21.70 12.68 -13.26
CA LYS A 48 -20.46 12.62 -14.05
C LYS A 48 -19.49 13.72 -13.66
N LEU A 49 -19.96 14.96 -13.56
CA LEU A 49 -19.15 16.12 -13.18
C LEU A 49 -18.66 16.05 -11.74
N GLN A 50 -19.47 15.57 -10.79
CA GLN A 50 -19.05 15.34 -9.41
C GLN A 50 -17.99 14.24 -9.31
N THR A 51 -18.15 13.18 -10.11
CA THR A 51 -17.21 12.08 -10.21
C THR A 51 -15.88 12.56 -10.80
N GLU A 52 -15.94 13.32 -11.87
CA GLU A 52 -14.77 13.90 -12.53
C GLU A 52 -14.06 14.94 -11.64
N ASN A 53 -14.82 15.78 -10.94
CA ASN A 53 -14.31 16.72 -9.95
C ASN A 53 -13.59 16.01 -8.79
N SER A 54 -14.13 14.90 -8.30
CA SER A 54 -13.47 14.09 -7.27
C SER A 54 -12.17 13.46 -7.78
N LYS A 55 -12.18 12.94 -9.03
CA LYS A 55 -10.95 12.44 -9.70
C LYS A 55 -9.92 13.55 -9.86
N LEU A 56 -10.34 14.71 -10.31
CA LEU A 56 -9.46 15.86 -10.56
C LEU A 56 -8.91 16.45 -9.27
N LYS A 57 -9.72 16.54 -8.21
CA LYS A 57 -9.25 16.96 -6.87
C LYS A 57 -8.23 15.98 -6.29
N HIS A 58 -8.45 14.69 -6.47
CA HIS A 58 -7.49 13.67 -6.03
C HIS A 58 -6.18 13.77 -6.84
N ARG A 59 -6.29 13.87 -8.16
CA ARG A 59 -5.14 14.06 -9.07
C ARG A 59 -4.38 15.35 -8.78
N LEU A 60 -5.10 16.45 -8.51
CA LEU A 60 -4.51 17.72 -8.11
C LEU A 60 -3.72 17.60 -6.79
N LYS A 61 -4.28 16.91 -5.80
CA LYS A 61 -3.63 16.68 -4.50
C LYS A 61 -2.38 15.82 -4.63
N ILE A 62 -2.39 14.82 -5.52
CA ILE A 62 -1.21 14.00 -5.84
C ILE A 62 -0.15 14.85 -6.55
N LEU A 63 -0.53 15.61 -7.56
CA LEU A 63 0.38 16.49 -8.31
C LEU A 63 0.95 17.60 -7.43
N GLN A 64 0.14 18.22 -6.57
CA GLN A 64 0.62 19.22 -5.61
C GLN A 64 1.63 18.63 -4.63
N ARG A 65 1.36 17.45 -4.06
CA ARG A 65 2.32 16.73 -3.21
C ARG A 65 3.60 16.32 -3.96
N ALA A 66 3.47 15.98 -5.25
CA ALA A 66 4.63 15.67 -6.09
C ALA A 66 5.45 16.93 -6.39
N ILE A 67 4.79 18.06 -6.71
CA ILE A 67 5.45 19.35 -6.99
C ILE A 67 6.10 19.94 -5.72
N GLU A 68 5.41 19.90 -4.58
CA GLU A 68 5.98 20.34 -3.30
C GLU A 68 7.20 19.51 -2.87
N LYS A 69 7.20 18.24 -3.26
CA LYS A 69 8.27 17.29 -2.93
C LYS A 69 9.47 17.33 -3.88
N TYR A 70 9.31 17.87 -5.10
CA TYR A 70 10.33 17.78 -6.15
C TYR A 70 10.45 19.09 -6.98
N PRO A 71 11.39 19.99 -6.64
CA PRO A 71 11.71 21.13 -7.49
C PRO A 71 12.18 20.68 -8.88
N SER A 72 11.69 21.36 -9.90
CA SER A 72 11.70 20.99 -11.33
C SER A 72 13.08 20.92 -12.05
N ASN A 73 14.20 21.00 -11.35
CA ASN A 73 15.54 21.09 -11.96
C ASN A 73 16.54 20.01 -11.51
N VAL A 74 16.09 18.82 -11.09
CA VAL A 74 16.98 17.73 -10.67
C VAL A 74 16.97 16.63 -11.70
N GLN A 75 18.13 16.32 -12.31
CA GLN A 75 18.33 15.05 -13.02
C GLN A 75 18.13 13.91 -12.03
N TYR A 76 17.07 13.15 -12.22
CA TYR A 76 16.74 12.00 -11.39
C TYR A 76 17.70 10.84 -11.71
N THR A 77 18.65 10.58 -10.83
CA THR A 77 19.38 9.31 -10.84
C THR A 77 18.61 8.35 -9.92
N GLU A 78 18.01 7.36 -10.54
CA GLU A 78 17.26 6.29 -9.85
C GLU A 78 18.22 5.41 -9.06
N MET A 79 17.75 4.76 -8.00
CA MET A 79 18.53 3.72 -7.33
C MET A 79 18.43 2.42 -8.11
N GLU A 80 19.58 1.87 -8.52
CA GLU A 80 19.63 0.64 -9.30
C GLU A 80 19.45 -0.60 -8.43
N SER A 81 18.70 -1.58 -8.92
CA SER A 81 18.59 -2.91 -8.32
C SER A 81 19.86 -3.70 -8.63
N ILE A 82 20.65 -4.01 -7.62
CA ILE A 82 21.85 -4.85 -7.78
C ILE A 82 21.47 -6.25 -8.23
N GLN A 83 20.45 -6.84 -7.62
CA GLN A 83 19.95 -8.14 -8.04
C GLN A 83 19.45 -8.12 -9.48
N GLY A 84 18.78 -7.05 -9.91
CA GLY A 84 18.34 -6.85 -11.28
C GLY A 84 19.52 -6.76 -12.27
N ILE A 85 20.54 -5.98 -11.94
CA ILE A 85 21.77 -5.88 -12.73
C ILE A 85 22.44 -7.25 -12.90
N LEU A 86 22.62 -7.96 -11.80
CA LEU A 86 23.23 -9.30 -11.81
C LEU A 86 22.36 -10.28 -12.60
N THR A 87 21.04 -10.29 -12.41
CA THR A 87 20.13 -11.16 -13.17
C THR A 87 20.25 -10.92 -14.66
N ASN A 88 20.22 -9.66 -15.10
CA ASN A 88 20.35 -9.32 -16.52
C ASN A 88 21.73 -9.70 -17.11
N SER A 89 22.80 -9.49 -16.34
CA SER A 89 24.17 -9.85 -16.79
C SER A 89 24.33 -11.36 -16.92
N PHE A 90 23.83 -12.11 -15.93
CA PHE A 90 23.89 -13.58 -15.96
C PHE A 90 22.93 -14.19 -16.99
N SER A 91 21.75 -13.56 -17.25
CA SER A 91 20.85 -14.00 -18.32
C SER A 91 21.54 -13.99 -19.67
N LYS A 92 22.15 -12.88 -20.04
CA LYS A 92 22.92 -12.75 -21.29
C LYS A 92 24.04 -13.78 -21.38
N ALA A 93 24.81 -13.93 -20.31
CA ALA A 93 25.90 -14.91 -20.28
C ALA A 93 25.42 -16.34 -20.43
N ILE A 94 24.27 -16.69 -19.85
CA ILE A 94 23.65 -18.02 -19.96
C ILE A 94 23.11 -18.24 -21.37
N GLU A 95 22.44 -17.27 -21.96
CA GLU A 95 21.95 -17.30 -23.34
C GLU A 95 23.08 -17.50 -24.35
N GLU A 96 24.21 -16.79 -24.18
CA GLU A 96 25.40 -16.92 -25.03
C GLU A 96 26.12 -18.27 -24.83
N ALA A 97 26.21 -18.77 -23.58
CA ALA A 97 26.86 -20.04 -23.27
C ALA A 97 26.05 -21.26 -23.72
N PHE A 98 24.71 -21.16 -23.67
CA PHE A 98 23.79 -22.27 -23.93
C PHE A 98 22.66 -21.90 -24.90
N PRO A 99 22.94 -21.54 -26.15
CA PRO A 99 21.93 -21.06 -27.11
C PRO A 99 20.87 -22.11 -27.48
N ASP A 100 21.14 -23.37 -27.17
CA ASP A 100 20.17 -24.48 -27.42
C ASP A 100 19.06 -24.53 -26.33
N LEU A 101 19.16 -23.74 -25.25
CA LEU A 101 18.16 -23.70 -24.18
C LEU A 101 17.28 -22.45 -24.34
N THR A 102 16.02 -22.63 -24.71
CA THR A 102 15.08 -21.52 -24.94
C THR A 102 14.66 -20.78 -23.65
N GLU A 103 14.69 -21.46 -22.50
CA GLU A 103 14.28 -20.90 -21.19
C GLU A 103 15.21 -21.40 -20.08
N ALA A 104 16.48 -21.02 -20.16
CA ALA A 104 17.42 -21.39 -19.12
C ALA A 104 17.15 -20.59 -17.81
N PRO A 105 17.04 -21.25 -16.63
CA PRO A 105 16.73 -20.57 -15.39
C PRO A 105 17.88 -19.70 -14.92
N VAL A 106 17.59 -18.41 -14.66
CA VAL A 106 18.52 -17.46 -14.04
C VAL A 106 18.13 -17.29 -12.57
N VAL A 107 18.96 -17.82 -11.68
CA VAL A 107 18.68 -17.83 -10.24
C VAL A 107 19.78 -17.06 -9.49
N ILE A 108 19.52 -15.80 -9.19
CA ILE A 108 20.38 -14.94 -8.36
C ILE A 108 19.72 -14.76 -6.98
N SER A 109 20.43 -15.10 -5.94
CA SER A 109 19.97 -14.95 -4.55
C SER A 109 21.02 -14.29 -3.67
N LEU A 110 20.57 -13.68 -2.57
CA LEU A 110 21.48 -13.21 -1.53
C LEU A 110 22.22 -14.41 -0.93
N SER A 111 23.51 -14.27 -0.73
CA SER A 111 24.26 -15.21 0.07
C SER A 111 23.86 -15.07 1.53
N GLY A 112 23.84 -16.20 2.28
CA GLY A 112 23.59 -16.14 3.73
C GLY A 112 24.69 -15.35 4.47
N ASN A 113 24.57 -15.22 5.78
CA ASN A 113 25.47 -14.42 6.64
C ASN A 113 26.96 -14.84 6.63
N ASN A 114 27.34 -15.84 5.85
CA ASN A 114 28.72 -16.32 5.80
C ASN A 114 29.48 -15.59 4.68
N VAL A 115 30.37 -14.70 5.07
CA VAL A 115 31.22 -13.87 4.19
C VAL A 115 31.98 -14.71 3.14
N LYS A 116 32.23 -16.00 3.38
CA LYS A 116 32.90 -16.90 2.45
C LYS A 116 32.10 -17.20 1.17
N PHE A 117 30.80 -16.93 1.17
CA PHE A 117 29.91 -17.19 0.02
C PHE A 117 29.64 -15.94 -0.82
N GLY A 118 30.36 -14.86 -0.58
CA GLY A 118 30.13 -13.58 -1.25
C GLY A 118 28.89 -12.84 -0.75
N ASP A 119 28.44 -11.87 -1.49
CA ASP A 119 27.27 -11.04 -1.18
C ASP A 119 26.01 -11.58 -1.90
N TYR A 120 26.18 -12.05 -3.12
CA TYR A 120 25.17 -12.74 -3.92
C TYR A 120 25.71 -14.08 -4.42
N GLN A 121 24.80 -14.95 -4.87
CA GLN A 121 25.14 -16.25 -5.41
C GLN A 121 24.27 -16.55 -6.62
N CYS A 122 24.90 -16.96 -7.74
CA CYS A 122 24.17 -17.52 -8.88
C CYS A 122 24.07 -19.05 -8.72
N ASN A 123 22.83 -19.52 -8.68
CA ASN A 123 22.46 -20.94 -8.47
C ASN A 123 21.95 -21.62 -9.74
N SER A 124 22.19 -21.04 -10.92
CA SER A 124 21.65 -21.48 -12.22
C SER A 124 22.32 -22.75 -12.75
N ALA A 125 23.58 -23.03 -12.36
CA ALA A 125 24.37 -24.10 -12.98
C ALA A 125 23.77 -25.49 -12.80
N MET A 126 23.21 -25.82 -11.64
CA MET A 126 22.59 -27.15 -11.40
C MET A 126 21.30 -27.35 -12.21
N PRO A 127 20.33 -26.44 -12.20
CA PRO A 127 19.16 -26.55 -13.08
C PRO A 127 19.54 -26.65 -14.58
N ILE A 128 20.48 -25.83 -15.05
CA ILE A 128 20.94 -25.84 -16.44
C ILE A 128 21.59 -27.18 -16.80
N SER A 129 22.46 -27.72 -15.92
CA SER A 129 23.07 -29.04 -16.14
C SER A 129 22.02 -30.15 -16.28
N ASN A 130 20.91 -30.07 -15.50
CA ASN A 130 19.82 -31.03 -15.61
C ASN A 130 19.05 -30.88 -16.93
N LEU A 131 18.81 -29.67 -17.41
CA LEU A 131 18.19 -29.41 -18.71
C LEU A 131 19.08 -29.89 -19.86
N LEU A 132 20.38 -29.62 -19.82
CA LEU A 132 21.35 -30.12 -20.81
C LEU A 132 21.39 -31.64 -20.86
N LYS A 133 21.28 -32.32 -19.71
CA LYS A 133 21.21 -33.77 -19.66
C LYS A 133 19.96 -34.34 -20.37
N GLN A 134 18.82 -33.64 -20.28
CA GLN A 134 17.57 -34.02 -20.94
C GLN A 134 17.69 -33.98 -22.48
N ILE A 135 18.49 -33.03 -23.01
CA ILE A 135 18.77 -32.91 -24.45
C ILE A 135 20.03 -33.72 -24.89
N GLY A 136 20.51 -34.64 -24.03
CA GLY A 136 21.62 -35.56 -24.35
C GLY A 136 23.01 -35.00 -24.09
N LYS A 137 23.18 -33.77 -23.60
CA LYS A 137 24.45 -33.16 -23.29
C LYS A 137 24.81 -33.36 -21.80
N LYS A 138 25.80 -34.18 -21.49
CA LYS A 138 26.25 -34.46 -20.13
C LYS A 138 27.38 -33.49 -19.73
N ILE A 139 27.02 -32.34 -19.18
CA ILE A 139 27.96 -31.33 -18.67
C ILE A 139 27.77 -31.25 -17.15
N SER A 140 28.89 -31.25 -16.40
CA SER A 140 28.81 -31.13 -14.94
C SER A 140 28.34 -29.72 -14.56
N PRO A 141 27.63 -29.56 -13.40
CA PRO A 141 27.22 -28.23 -12.97
C PRO A 141 28.42 -27.26 -12.78
N ARG A 142 29.57 -27.79 -12.39
CA ARG A 142 30.79 -26.96 -12.23
C ARG A 142 31.32 -26.45 -13.58
N ASP A 143 31.24 -27.29 -14.63
CA ASP A 143 31.64 -26.87 -15.98
C ASP A 143 30.64 -25.88 -16.56
N VAL A 144 29.33 -26.09 -16.32
CA VAL A 144 28.28 -25.11 -16.64
C VAL A 144 28.59 -23.75 -15.97
N ALA A 145 28.94 -23.75 -14.67
CA ALA A 145 29.29 -22.50 -13.98
C ALA A 145 30.52 -21.82 -14.63
N ASN A 146 31.54 -22.58 -14.98
CA ASN A 146 32.74 -22.05 -15.65
C ASN A 146 32.42 -21.52 -17.06
N ASP A 147 31.53 -22.17 -17.81
CA ASP A 147 31.11 -21.69 -19.12
C ASP A 147 30.28 -20.41 -19.04
N ILE A 148 29.40 -20.28 -18.06
CA ILE A 148 28.71 -19.02 -17.76
C ILE A 148 29.72 -17.89 -17.50
N LEU A 149 30.73 -18.14 -16.65
CA LEU A 149 31.73 -17.12 -16.34
C LEU A 149 32.58 -16.68 -17.53
N LYS A 150 32.82 -17.55 -18.51
CA LYS A 150 33.56 -17.18 -19.75
C LYS A 150 32.81 -16.17 -20.63
N HIS A 151 31.44 -16.24 -20.60
CA HIS A 151 30.59 -15.35 -21.37
C HIS A 151 30.10 -14.15 -20.56
N LEU A 152 30.35 -14.11 -19.24
CA LEU A 152 29.93 -13.01 -18.41
C LEU A 152 30.76 -11.76 -18.67
N SER A 153 30.14 -10.70 -19.16
CA SER A 153 30.77 -9.40 -19.35
C SER A 153 31.11 -8.76 -17.99
N PRO A 154 32.28 -8.10 -17.86
CA PRO A 154 32.64 -7.36 -16.67
C PRO A 154 31.61 -6.28 -16.33
N HIS A 155 31.25 -6.14 -15.07
CA HIS A 155 30.38 -5.08 -14.58
C HIS A 155 30.99 -4.40 -13.35
N GLU A 156 30.87 -3.08 -13.26
CA GLU A 156 31.49 -2.28 -12.18
C GLU A 156 31.02 -2.62 -10.77
N CYS A 157 29.81 -3.20 -10.62
CA CYS A 157 29.29 -3.64 -9.32
C CYS A 157 29.98 -4.91 -8.79
N ILE A 158 30.69 -5.68 -9.64
CA ILE A 158 31.31 -6.95 -9.30
C ILE A 158 32.80 -6.75 -9.03
N GLU A 159 33.26 -7.06 -7.83
CA GLU A 159 34.68 -7.07 -7.49
C GLU A 159 35.32 -8.41 -7.83
N LYS A 160 34.65 -9.53 -7.50
CA LYS A 160 35.19 -10.87 -7.61
C LYS A 160 34.08 -11.89 -7.83
N LEU A 161 34.42 -12.96 -8.56
CA LEU A 161 33.57 -14.14 -8.81
C LEU A 161 34.33 -15.40 -8.44
N GLU A 162 33.69 -16.35 -7.77
CA GLU A 162 34.28 -17.63 -7.38
C GLU A 162 33.32 -18.79 -7.60
N VAL A 163 33.75 -19.82 -8.33
CA VAL A 163 32.99 -21.08 -8.44
C VAL A 163 33.23 -21.94 -7.22
N ALA A 164 32.18 -22.23 -6.46
CA ALA A 164 32.23 -23.01 -5.24
C ALA A 164 31.36 -24.29 -5.34
N GLY A 165 31.76 -25.30 -4.61
CA GLY A 165 31.03 -26.56 -4.52
C GLY A 165 30.68 -27.17 -5.88
N PRO A 166 29.44 -27.66 -6.07
CA PRO A 166 29.02 -28.32 -7.29
C PRO A 166 28.70 -27.39 -8.47
N GLY A 167 28.93 -26.07 -8.36
CA GLY A 167 28.66 -25.11 -9.42
C GLY A 167 27.93 -23.85 -8.95
N PHE A 168 28.00 -23.51 -7.70
CA PHE A 168 27.59 -22.18 -7.19
C PHE A 168 28.59 -21.12 -7.64
N ILE A 169 28.12 -19.97 -8.09
CA ILE A 169 28.96 -18.83 -8.41
C ILE A 169 28.75 -17.77 -7.34
N ASN A 170 29.73 -17.61 -6.45
CA ASN A 170 29.74 -16.58 -5.42
C ASN A 170 30.14 -15.23 -6.04
N ILE A 171 29.38 -14.19 -5.72
CA ILE A 171 29.53 -12.84 -6.27
C ILE A 171 29.87 -11.89 -5.13
N TYR A 172 30.98 -11.19 -5.22
CA TYR A 172 31.44 -10.19 -4.27
C TYR A 172 31.24 -8.80 -4.88
N LEU A 173 30.58 -7.91 -4.13
CA LEU A 173 30.30 -6.55 -4.60
C LEU A 173 31.50 -5.63 -4.47
N ASN A 174 31.66 -4.75 -5.45
CA ASN A 174 32.70 -3.72 -5.46
C ASN A 174 32.35 -2.60 -4.48
N ARG A 175 33.25 -2.34 -3.54
CA ARG A 175 33.10 -1.29 -2.51
C ARG A 175 33.00 0.12 -3.09
N GLN A 176 33.78 0.42 -4.13
CA GLN A 176 33.75 1.74 -4.78
C GLN A 176 32.44 1.99 -5.51
N TYR A 177 31.89 0.95 -6.15
CA TYR A 177 30.55 1.01 -6.71
C TYR A 177 29.52 1.30 -5.62
N GLY A 178 29.55 0.56 -4.51
CA GLY A 178 28.65 0.78 -3.39
C GLY A 178 28.76 2.21 -2.82
N LEU A 179 29.99 2.72 -2.67
CA LEU A 179 30.25 4.09 -2.25
C LEU A 179 29.63 5.12 -3.18
N SER A 180 29.84 4.98 -4.50
CA SER A 180 29.30 5.90 -5.50
C SER A 180 27.77 5.94 -5.43
N ARG A 181 27.13 4.78 -5.32
CA ARG A 181 25.65 4.67 -5.27
C ARG A 181 25.05 5.24 -3.98
N LEU A 182 25.64 4.94 -2.83
CA LEU A 182 25.17 5.50 -1.56
C LEU A 182 25.37 7.02 -1.48
N SER A 183 26.44 7.54 -2.07
CA SER A 183 26.69 8.99 -2.10
C SER A 183 25.63 9.76 -2.89
N THR A 184 24.96 9.14 -3.88
CA THR A 184 23.88 9.79 -4.64
C THR A 184 22.66 10.11 -3.78
N ILE A 185 22.49 9.45 -2.63
CA ILE A 185 21.38 9.71 -1.69
C ILE A 185 21.37 11.17 -1.23
N PHE A 186 22.54 11.79 -1.05
CA PHE A 186 22.63 13.18 -0.59
C PHE A 186 22.33 14.21 -1.66
N SER A 187 22.64 13.91 -2.92
CA SER A 187 22.39 14.82 -4.05
C SER A 187 20.99 14.66 -4.63
N HIS A 188 20.42 13.45 -4.57
CA HIS A 188 19.16 13.13 -5.26
C HIS A 188 18.06 12.58 -4.32
N GLY A 189 18.38 12.32 -3.06
CA GLY A 189 17.51 11.63 -2.11
C GLY A 189 17.45 10.12 -2.37
N VAL A 190 16.70 9.41 -1.52
CA VAL A 190 16.41 7.99 -1.71
C VAL A 190 15.35 7.87 -2.79
N LYS A 191 15.76 7.51 -4.01
CA LYS A 191 14.88 7.43 -5.19
C LYS A 191 14.38 6.01 -5.41
N PRO A 192 13.20 5.84 -6.05
CA PRO A 192 12.76 4.53 -6.47
C PRO A 192 13.64 3.98 -7.59
N PRO A 193 13.66 2.65 -7.78
CA PRO A 193 14.26 2.06 -8.96
C PRO A 193 13.49 2.45 -10.23
N LYS A 194 14.15 2.37 -11.37
CA LYS A 194 13.55 2.65 -12.66
C LYS A 194 12.47 1.65 -13.00
N LEU A 195 11.31 2.16 -13.39
CA LEU A 195 10.25 1.34 -13.94
C LEU A 195 10.39 1.27 -15.47
N GLU A 196 10.08 0.12 -16.04
CA GLU A 196 9.95 -0.04 -17.50
C GLU A 196 8.71 0.71 -18.01
N LYS A 197 7.60 0.62 -17.26
CA LYS A 197 6.32 1.27 -17.58
C LYS A 197 5.60 1.68 -16.29
N ALA A 198 5.12 2.91 -16.24
CA ALA A 198 4.17 3.32 -15.21
C ALA A 198 2.79 2.70 -15.51
N LEU A 199 2.19 2.05 -14.52
CA LEU A 199 0.89 1.40 -14.61
C LEU A 199 -0.17 2.24 -13.91
N ARG A 200 -1.42 2.11 -14.36
CA ARG A 200 -2.60 2.55 -13.63
C ARG A 200 -3.02 1.45 -12.66
N VAL A 201 -2.82 1.67 -11.37
CA VAL A 201 -3.08 0.68 -10.30
C VAL A 201 -4.28 1.13 -9.48
N ILE A 202 -5.26 0.25 -9.33
CA ILE A 202 -6.39 0.46 -8.40
C ILE A 202 -6.18 -0.45 -7.19
N VAL A 203 -6.19 0.14 -6.01
CA VAL A 203 -6.17 -0.59 -4.74
C VAL A 203 -7.52 -0.37 -4.06
N ASP A 204 -8.33 -1.42 -3.97
CA ASP A 204 -9.63 -1.43 -3.31
C ASP A 204 -9.47 -1.93 -1.87
N PHE A 205 -9.73 -1.06 -0.90
CA PHE A 205 -9.50 -1.37 0.50
C PHE A 205 -10.38 -0.54 1.44
N SER A 206 -10.41 -0.94 2.71
CA SER A 206 -11.23 -0.42 3.80
C SER A 206 -12.68 -0.87 3.70
N SER A 207 -13.44 -0.36 2.77
CA SER A 207 -14.78 -0.77 2.32
C SER A 207 -15.77 -1.06 3.48
N PRO A 208 -15.96 -0.12 4.45
CA PRO A 208 -16.90 -0.30 5.54
C PRO A 208 -18.33 -0.19 5.06
N ASN A 209 -19.24 -0.82 5.80
CA ASN A 209 -20.68 -0.66 5.57
C ASN A 209 -21.23 0.57 6.29
N ILE A 210 -22.07 1.33 5.62
CA ILE A 210 -22.84 2.43 6.24
C ILE A 210 -23.67 1.90 7.41
N ALA A 211 -23.84 2.72 8.43
CA ALA A 211 -24.54 2.43 9.68
C ALA A 211 -23.91 1.32 10.54
N LYS A 212 -22.67 0.96 10.25
CA LYS A 212 -21.85 0.08 11.10
C LYS A 212 -20.54 0.79 11.48
N GLU A 213 -20.13 0.58 12.72
CA GLU A 213 -18.84 1.09 13.17
C GLU A 213 -17.67 0.30 12.56
N MET A 214 -16.58 1.01 12.29
CA MET A 214 -15.34 0.36 11.88
C MET A 214 -14.75 -0.42 13.06
N HIS A 215 -14.28 -1.61 12.78
CA HIS A 215 -13.68 -2.53 13.74
C HIS A 215 -12.28 -2.99 13.26
N VAL A 216 -11.64 -3.81 14.07
CA VAL A 216 -10.26 -4.29 13.82
C VAL A 216 -10.07 -4.99 12.46
N GLY A 217 -11.10 -5.61 11.89
CA GLY A 217 -11.04 -6.17 10.53
C GLY A 217 -10.89 -5.09 9.46
N HIS A 218 -11.60 -3.96 9.60
CA HIS A 218 -11.43 -2.82 8.71
C HIS A 218 -10.03 -2.19 8.86
N LEU A 219 -9.44 -2.24 10.07
CA LEU A 219 -8.08 -1.76 10.31
C LEU A 219 -7.08 -2.48 9.42
N ARG A 220 -7.14 -3.84 9.35
CA ARG A 220 -6.22 -4.64 8.52
C ARG A 220 -6.30 -4.23 7.05
N SER A 221 -7.50 -4.26 6.49
CA SER A 221 -7.73 -3.83 5.10
C SER A 221 -7.16 -2.43 4.84
N THR A 222 -7.47 -1.48 5.74
CA THR A 222 -7.07 -0.08 5.60
C THR A 222 -5.55 0.11 5.65
N ILE A 223 -4.86 -0.52 6.60
CA ILE A 223 -3.40 -0.39 6.76
C ILE A 223 -2.64 -1.07 5.61
N ILE A 224 -3.04 -2.28 5.24
CA ILE A 224 -2.40 -3.03 4.16
C ILE A 224 -2.60 -2.31 2.83
N GLY A 225 -3.84 -1.90 2.52
CA GLY A 225 -4.17 -1.20 1.28
C GLY A 225 -3.45 0.15 1.14
N GLU A 226 -3.39 0.93 2.22
CA GLU A 226 -2.65 2.19 2.22
C GLU A 226 -1.15 1.99 2.00
N SER A 227 -0.53 1.00 2.66
CA SER A 227 0.90 0.74 2.50
C SER A 227 1.24 0.24 1.08
N ILE A 228 0.40 -0.62 0.50
CA ILE A 228 0.51 -1.03 -0.91
C ILE A 228 0.40 0.22 -1.82
N SER A 229 -0.59 1.06 -1.60
CA SER A 229 -0.79 2.28 -2.38
C SER A 229 0.42 3.21 -2.31
N ARG A 230 0.97 3.43 -1.11
CA ARG A 230 2.18 4.25 -0.90
C ARG A 230 3.40 3.66 -1.60
N LEU A 231 3.56 2.33 -1.58
CA LEU A 231 4.64 1.65 -2.28
C LEU A 231 4.56 1.92 -3.80
N PHE A 232 3.39 1.70 -4.39
CA PHE A 232 3.21 1.90 -5.84
C PHE A 232 3.34 3.37 -6.25
N GLU A 233 2.84 4.31 -5.46
CA GLU A 233 3.07 5.74 -5.70
C GLU A 233 4.55 6.10 -5.60
N TYR A 234 5.26 5.56 -4.60
CA TYR A 234 6.70 5.78 -4.47
C TYR A 234 7.47 5.24 -5.67
N LEU A 235 7.07 4.10 -6.20
CA LEU A 235 7.65 3.52 -7.41
C LEU A 235 7.33 4.33 -8.68
N GLY A 236 6.33 5.20 -8.67
CA GLY A 236 5.97 6.06 -9.82
C GLY A 236 4.77 5.57 -10.63
N HIS A 237 3.98 4.64 -10.09
CA HIS A 237 2.71 4.24 -10.68
C HIS A 237 1.61 5.27 -10.42
N ASP A 238 0.59 5.33 -11.29
CA ASP A 238 -0.63 6.12 -11.08
C ASP A 238 -1.63 5.30 -10.25
N VAL A 239 -1.78 5.64 -8.96
CA VAL A 239 -2.55 4.84 -8.00
C VAL A 239 -3.88 5.49 -7.67
N LEU A 240 -4.97 4.71 -7.81
CA LEU A 240 -6.28 5.04 -7.29
C LEU A 240 -6.57 4.22 -6.04
N ARG A 241 -6.64 4.89 -4.88
CA ARG A 241 -7.11 4.32 -3.62
C ARG A 241 -8.63 4.31 -3.62
N LEU A 242 -9.23 3.15 -3.75
CA LEU A 242 -10.67 3.02 -3.88
C LEU A 242 -11.28 2.46 -2.58
N ASN A 243 -12.38 3.07 -2.14
CA ASN A 243 -13.14 2.65 -0.98
C ASN A 243 -14.55 2.25 -1.45
N HIS A 244 -14.78 0.94 -1.57
CA HIS A 244 -16.05 0.37 -2.01
C HIS A 244 -17.01 0.24 -0.83
N VAL A 245 -17.61 1.37 -0.42
CA VAL A 245 -18.49 1.47 0.75
C VAL A 245 -19.81 0.74 0.51
N GLY A 246 -20.24 -0.07 1.47
CA GLY A 246 -21.57 -0.70 1.45
C GLY A 246 -22.67 0.31 1.78
N ASP A 247 -23.06 1.11 0.81
CA ASP A 247 -24.01 2.20 0.94
C ASP A 247 -25.37 1.93 0.26
N TRP A 248 -25.61 0.69 -0.16
CA TRP A 248 -26.80 0.30 -0.88
C TRP A 248 -27.41 -0.99 -0.34
N GLY A 249 -28.71 -1.24 -0.61
CA GLY A 249 -29.37 -2.49 -0.26
C GLY A 249 -30.53 -2.36 0.71
N THR A 250 -31.11 -3.50 1.09
CA THR A 250 -32.36 -3.61 1.88
C THR A 250 -32.27 -2.96 3.26
N GLN A 251 -31.10 -2.90 3.86
CA GLN A 251 -30.88 -2.24 5.15
C GLN A 251 -31.26 -0.76 5.13
N PHE A 252 -31.09 -0.07 3.99
CA PHE A 252 -31.44 1.34 3.89
C PHE A 252 -32.95 1.59 3.90
N GLY A 253 -33.75 0.68 3.37
CA GLY A 253 -35.20 0.79 3.50
C GLY A 253 -35.66 0.77 4.95
N MET A 254 -35.07 -0.08 5.77
CA MET A 254 -35.32 -0.15 7.22
C MET A 254 -34.88 1.16 7.92
N LEU A 255 -33.70 1.66 7.63
CA LEU A 255 -33.17 2.90 8.20
C LEU A 255 -34.00 4.13 7.77
N ILE A 256 -34.41 4.20 6.51
CA ILE A 256 -35.26 5.28 6.00
C ILE A 256 -36.67 5.23 6.65
N ALA A 257 -37.28 4.06 6.77
CA ALA A 257 -38.57 3.91 7.47
C ALA A 257 -38.48 4.36 8.93
N HIS A 258 -37.40 3.97 9.64
CA HIS A 258 -37.15 4.39 11.02
C HIS A 258 -36.88 5.90 11.12
N LEU A 259 -36.12 6.47 10.17
CA LEU A 259 -35.89 7.92 10.10
C LEU A 259 -37.21 8.70 10.01
N LYS A 260 -38.12 8.26 9.12
CA LYS A 260 -39.42 8.89 8.90
C LYS A 260 -40.31 8.80 10.13
N ASP A 261 -40.26 7.70 10.87
CA ASP A 261 -41.03 7.54 12.09
C ASP A 261 -40.52 8.42 13.25
N ARG A 262 -39.19 8.50 13.40
CA ARG A 262 -38.56 9.20 14.51
C ARG A 262 -38.39 10.71 14.28
N PHE A 263 -38.21 11.10 13.03
CA PHE A 263 -37.98 12.49 12.61
C PHE A 263 -38.89 12.82 11.42
N PRO A 264 -40.20 13.02 11.57
CA PRO A 264 -41.11 13.26 10.46
C PRO A 264 -40.78 14.55 9.66
N ASP A 265 -40.10 15.50 10.29
CA ASP A 265 -39.67 16.79 9.74
C ASP A 265 -38.26 16.76 9.17
N TYR A 266 -37.68 15.56 8.91
CA TYR A 266 -36.28 15.41 8.45
C TYR A 266 -35.97 16.14 7.11
N LEU A 267 -37.01 16.41 6.31
CA LEU A 267 -36.82 17.13 5.03
C LEU A 267 -36.56 18.64 5.25
N GLU A 268 -37.09 19.19 6.34
CA GLU A 268 -36.98 20.62 6.69
C GLU A 268 -35.84 20.86 7.68
N LYS A 269 -35.66 19.93 8.63
CA LYS A 269 -34.70 20.02 9.72
C LYS A 269 -33.82 18.79 9.77
N SER A 270 -32.50 18.99 9.66
CA SER A 270 -31.54 17.88 9.76
C SER A 270 -31.66 17.15 11.09
N PRO A 271 -31.94 15.83 11.10
CA PRO A 271 -32.11 15.08 12.33
C PRO A 271 -30.79 14.96 13.10
N PRO A 272 -30.79 15.07 14.42
CA PRO A 272 -29.62 14.91 15.26
C PRO A 272 -29.28 13.42 15.45
N ILE A 273 -28.80 12.76 14.39
CA ILE A 273 -28.33 11.37 14.47
C ILE A 273 -26.86 11.42 14.89
N GLU A 274 -26.61 11.34 16.18
CA GLU A 274 -25.23 11.34 16.73
C GLU A 274 -24.66 9.92 16.80
N ASP A 275 -25.48 8.93 17.12
CA ASP A 275 -25.12 7.51 17.23
C ASP A 275 -25.91 6.67 16.20
N LEU A 276 -25.29 6.46 15.04
CA LEU A 276 -25.89 5.71 13.96
C LEU A 276 -25.99 4.20 14.26
N GLN A 277 -25.14 3.66 15.14
CA GLN A 277 -25.18 2.26 15.50
C GLN A 277 -26.39 1.96 16.40
N THR A 278 -26.67 2.81 17.38
CA THR A 278 -27.90 2.72 18.21
C THR A 278 -29.13 2.89 17.33
N PHE A 279 -29.12 3.85 16.43
CA PHE A 279 -30.19 4.05 15.45
C PHE A 279 -30.42 2.81 14.56
N TYR A 280 -29.38 2.16 14.12
CA TYR A 280 -29.47 0.91 13.35
C TYR A 280 -30.04 -0.24 14.19
N LYS A 281 -29.61 -0.40 15.46
CA LYS A 281 -30.12 -1.43 16.37
C LYS A 281 -31.62 -1.25 16.66
N GLU A 282 -32.04 0.00 16.91
CA GLU A 282 -33.47 0.33 17.13
C GLU A 282 -34.29 0.01 15.86
N ALA A 283 -33.84 0.44 14.70
CA ALA A 283 -34.49 0.13 13.42
C ALA A 283 -34.62 -1.38 13.19
N LYS A 284 -33.55 -2.14 13.51
CA LYS A 284 -33.50 -3.59 13.37
C LYS A 284 -34.49 -4.29 14.30
N VAL A 285 -34.63 -3.83 15.55
CA VAL A 285 -35.65 -4.34 16.52
C VAL A 285 -37.03 -4.12 15.98
N HIS A 286 -37.37 -2.95 15.43
CA HIS A 286 -38.68 -2.68 14.81
C HIS A 286 -38.89 -3.57 13.59
N PHE A 287 -37.87 -3.73 12.73
CA PHE A 287 -37.97 -4.56 11.53
C PHE A 287 -38.24 -6.04 11.85
N ASP A 288 -37.65 -6.57 12.93
CA ASP A 288 -37.80 -7.95 13.29
C ASP A 288 -39.15 -8.24 14.02
N ASN A 289 -39.71 -7.26 14.75
CA ASN A 289 -40.83 -7.43 15.61
C ASN A 289 -42.16 -6.83 15.08
N ASP A 290 -42.13 -5.92 14.11
CA ASP A 290 -43.33 -5.26 13.57
C ASP A 290 -43.51 -5.57 12.08
N PRO A 291 -44.48 -6.42 11.68
CA PRO A 291 -44.72 -6.76 10.28
C PRO A 291 -45.13 -5.56 9.42
N GLU A 292 -45.83 -4.57 9.97
CA GLU A 292 -46.20 -3.36 9.19
C GLU A 292 -45.01 -2.44 8.99
N PHE A 293 -44.11 -2.31 9.96
CA PHE A 293 -42.84 -1.63 9.78
C PHE A 293 -41.99 -2.32 8.71
N LYS A 294 -41.90 -3.64 8.77
CA LYS A 294 -41.17 -4.47 7.80
C LYS A 294 -41.68 -4.25 6.36
N LYS A 295 -42.98 -4.18 6.17
CA LYS A 295 -43.62 -3.89 4.89
C LYS A 295 -43.26 -2.48 4.39
N ARG A 296 -43.31 -1.46 5.27
CA ARG A 296 -42.88 -0.09 4.94
C ARG A 296 -41.39 -0.02 4.62
N ALA A 297 -40.55 -0.77 5.32
CA ALA A 297 -39.14 -0.85 5.05
C ALA A 297 -38.86 -1.40 3.63
N TYR A 298 -39.52 -2.48 3.21
CA TYR A 298 -39.40 -2.99 1.84
C TYR A 298 -39.90 -2.00 0.80
N ALA A 299 -41.05 -1.31 1.08
CA ALA A 299 -41.52 -0.26 0.19
C ALA A 299 -40.52 0.90 0.06
N SER A 300 -39.81 1.25 1.15
CA SER A 300 -38.78 2.28 1.13
C SER A 300 -37.56 1.86 0.33
N VAL A 301 -37.20 0.57 0.28
CA VAL A 301 -36.14 0.05 -0.61
C VAL A 301 -36.50 0.32 -2.07
N VAL A 302 -37.72 -0.08 -2.48
CA VAL A 302 -38.19 0.12 -3.87
C VAL A 302 -38.18 1.58 -4.26
N LYS A 303 -38.65 2.45 -3.36
CA LYS A 303 -38.65 3.92 -3.58
C LYS A 303 -37.22 4.50 -3.68
N LEU A 304 -36.29 4.04 -2.85
CA LEU A 304 -34.89 4.42 -2.95
C LEU A 304 -34.29 3.97 -4.28
N GLN A 305 -34.56 2.73 -4.70
CA GLN A 305 -34.04 2.17 -5.95
C GLN A 305 -34.65 2.84 -7.20
N SER A 306 -35.90 3.37 -7.09
CA SER A 306 -36.49 4.22 -8.13
C SER A 306 -36.08 5.69 -8.04
N PHE A 307 -35.12 6.03 -7.17
CA PHE A 307 -34.59 7.38 -6.97
C PHE A 307 -35.64 8.41 -6.55
N GLU A 308 -36.68 8.02 -5.77
CA GLU A 308 -37.64 8.96 -5.21
C GLU A 308 -36.92 9.99 -4.32
N GLU A 309 -37.12 11.27 -4.58
CA GLU A 309 -36.31 12.38 -4.04
C GLU A 309 -36.21 12.36 -2.51
N ASP A 310 -37.34 12.18 -1.80
CA ASP A 310 -37.38 12.11 -0.34
C ASP A 310 -36.58 10.96 0.23
N HIS A 311 -36.62 9.79 -0.45
CA HIS A 311 -35.87 8.61 -0.04
C HIS A 311 -34.37 8.75 -0.30
N VAL A 312 -34.00 9.37 -1.43
CA VAL A 312 -32.61 9.70 -1.73
C VAL A 312 -32.05 10.72 -0.74
N LYS A 313 -32.86 11.73 -0.34
CA LYS A 313 -32.46 12.72 0.68
C LYS A 313 -32.23 12.06 2.04
N ALA A 314 -33.15 11.19 2.48
CA ALA A 314 -33.00 10.40 3.71
C ALA A 314 -31.76 9.51 3.67
N TRP A 315 -31.54 8.80 2.58
CA TRP A 315 -30.37 7.96 2.36
C TRP A 315 -29.06 8.77 2.43
N LYS A 316 -28.97 9.91 1.76
CA LYS A 316 -27.79 10.79 1.82
C LYS A 316 -27.49 11.22 3.26
N MET A 317 -28.51 11.63 4.03
CA MET A 317 -28.33 12.03 5.43
C MET A 317 -27.74 10.91 6.27
N ILE A 318 -28.26 9.68 6.16
CA ILE A 318 -27.77 8.50 6.88
C ILE A 318 -26.31 8.21 6.47
N CYS A 319 -26.00 8.23 5.17
CA CYS A 319 -24.65 7.99 4.66
C CYS A 319 -23.65 9.04 5.16
N ASP A 320 -24.04 10.31 5.19
CA ASP A 320 -23.16 11.41 5.60
C ASP A 320 -22.75 11.33 7.07
N VAL A 321 -23.58 10.78 7.95
CA VAL A 321 -23.21 10.50 9.35
C VAL A 321 -22.06 9.48 9.39
N SER A 322 -22.21 8.34 8.70
CA SER A 322 -21.15 7.32 8.66
C SER A 322 -19.86 7.85 8.01
N ARG A 323 -19.97 8.59 6.90
CA ARG A 323 -18.83 9.17 6.22
C ARG A 323 -18.01 10.08 7.12
N LYS A 324 -18.66 10.88 7.97
CA LYS A 324 -17.98 11.74 8.96
C LYS A 324 -17.21 10.91 9.98
N GLU A 325 -17.80 9.83 10.47
CA GLU A 325 -17.12 8.95 11.43
C GLU A 325 -15.95 8.18 10.79
N PHE A 326 -16.12 7.67 9.58
CA PHE A 326 -15.02 7.03 8.83
C PHE A 326 -13.88 8.03 8.57
N GLN A 327 -14.21 9.28 8.21
CA GLN A 327 -13.21 10.31 7.93
C GLN A 327 -12.35 10.63 9.17
N LYS A 328 -12.94 10.68 10.36
CA LYS A 328 -12.19 10.86 11.63
C LYS A 328 -11.13 9.77 11.81
N ILE A 329 -11.45 8.53 11.49
CA ILE A 329 -10.52 7.39 11.58
C ILE A 329 -9.45 7.51 10.49
N TYR A 330 -9.83 7.85 9.26
CA TYR A 330 -8.89 8.02 8.16
C TYR A 330 -7.91 9.16 8.43
N ASP A 331 -8.37 10.29 8.97
CA ASP A 331 -7.51 11.41 9.33
C ASP A 331 -6.49 11.02 10.41
N ARG A 332 -6.91 10.29 11.45
CA ARG A 332 -6.04 9.78 12.52
C ARG A 332 -4.96 8.83 11.98
N LEU A 333 -5.32 7.97 11.04
CA LEU A 333 -4.41 7.01 10.44
C LEU A 333 -3.64 7.58 9.23
N GLY A 334 -3.92 8.81 8.80
CA GLY A 334 -3.30 9.43 7.64
C GLY A 334 -3.65 8.72 6.32
N ILE A 335 -4.90 8.25 6.21
CA ILE A 335 -5.43 7.51 5.06
C ILE A 335 -6.15 8.47 4.11
N THR A 336 -5.98 8.24 2.82
CA THR A 336 -6.70 9.01 1.79
C THR A 336 -7.33 8.04 0.80
N VAL A 337 -8.66 8.06 0.68
CA VAL A 337 -9.41 7.16 -0.20
C VAL A 337 -10.43 7.94 -1.05
N VAL A 338 -10.75 7.39 -2.22
CA VAL A 338 -11.84 7.86 -3.08
C VAL A 338 -13.01 6.90 -2.92
N GLU A 339 -14.13 7.42 -2.44
CA GLU A 339 -15.34 6.61 -2.27
C GLU A 339 -15.98 6.27 -3.63
N ARG A 340 -16.30 4.99 -3.80
CA ARG A 340 -17.10 4.42 -4.86
C ARG A 340 -17.99 3.35 -4.24
N GLY A 341 -19.09 3.78 -3.60
CA GLY A 341 -20.02 2.86 -2.93
C GLY A 341 -20.78 1.96 -3.91
N GLU A 342 -21.46 0.97 -3.38
CA GLU A 342 -22.32 0.07 -4.15
C GLU A 342 -23.39 0.86 -4.95
N SER A 343 -23.91 1.96 -4.39
CA SER A 343 -24.86 2.85 -5.03
C SER A 343 -24.36 3.46 -6.35
N PHE A 344 -23.04 3.68 -6.46
CA PHE A 344 -22.43 4.20 -7.67
C PHE A 344 -22.60 3.23 -8.85
N TYR A 345 -22.64 1.92 -8.58
CA TYR A 345 -22.68 0.90 -9.61
C TYR A 345 -24.10 0.50 -10.03
N GLN A 346 -25.18 1.08 -9.44
CA GLN A 346 -26.55 0.64 -9.72
C GLN A 346 -26.90 0.67 -11.22
N LYS A 347 -26.61 1.76 -11.92
CA LYS A 347 -26.83 1.86 -13.37
C LYS A 347 -25.92 0.94 -14.17
N HIS A 348 -24.67 0.79 -13.74
CA HIS A 348 -23.72 -0.13 -14.37
C HIS A 348 -24.13 -1.60 -14.24
N MET A 349 -24.84 -1.96 -13.15
CA MET A 349 -25.42 -3.31 -12.98
C MET A 349 -26.52 -3.57 -14.01
N GLU A 350 -27.42 -2.62 -14.26
CA GLU A 350 -28.47 -2.76 -15.27
C GLU A 350 -27.88 -2.93 -16.67
N GLU A 351 -26.88 -2.11 -17.01
CA GLU A 351 -26.18 -2.19 -18.30
C GLU A 351 -25.46 -3.51 -18.50
N ILE A 352 -24.74 -4.01 -17.50
CA ILE A 352 -23.99 -5.26 -17.60
C ILE A 352 -24.92 -6.46 -17.69
N VAL A 353 -26.00 -6.51 -16.90
CA VAL A 353 -26.98 -7.60 -16.97
C VAL A 353 -27.64 -7.67 -18.34
N LYS A 354 -28.01 -6.51 -18.90
CA LYS A 354 -28.55 -6.43 -20.26
C LYS A 354 -27.55 -7.01 -21.28
N LYS A 355 -26.30 -6.53 -21.25
CA LYS A 355 -25.24 -7.03 -22.14
C LYS A 355 -25.01 -8.52 -22.02
N LEU A 356 -24.87 -9.05 -20.80
CA LEU A 356 -24.64 -10.48 -20.57
C LEU A 356 -25.81 -11.34 -21.00
N SER A 357 -27.04 -10.82 -20.96
CA SER A 357 -28.24 -11.49 -21.46
C SER A 357 -28.27 -11.52 -22.98
N GLU A 358 -27.94 -10.39 -23.66
CA GLU A 358 -27.88 -10.26 -25.11
C GLU A 358 -26.77 -11.12 -25.74
N GLU A 359 -25.64 -11.27 -25.03
CA GLU A 359 -24.48 -12.07 -25.47
C GLU A 359 -24.58 -13.53 -25.03
N GLU A 360 -25.72 -13.97 -24.45
CA GLU A 360 -26.02 -15.37 -24.05
C GLU A 360 -25.03 -15.97 -23.03
N TYR A 361 -24.37 -15.14 -22.20
CA TYR A 361 -23.49 -15.61 -21.13
C TYR A 361 -24.26 -16.12 -19.91
N LEU A 362 -25.53 -15.70 -19.71
CA LEU A 362 -26.32 -16.04 -18.54
C LEU A 362 -27.12 -17.33 -18.78
N ILE A 363 -27.02 -18.23 -17.82
CA ILE A 363 -27.78 -19.50 -17.79
C ILE A 363 -28.84 -19.38 -16.71
N GLU A 364 -30.06 -19.83 -17.04
CA GLU A 364 -31.15 -19.90 -16.07
C GLU A 364 -31.04 -21.18 -15.23
N ASP A 365 -31.05 -21.01 -13.90
CA ASP A 365 -30.94 -22.07 -12.92
C ASP A 365 -31.92 -21.78 -11.76
N GLU A 366 -32.95 -22.61 -11.60
CA GLU A 366 -34.01 -22.45 -10.57
C GLU A 366 -34.60 -21.01 -10.52
N GLY A 367 -34.84 -20.39 -11.67
CA GLY A 367 -35.34 -19.02 -11.78
C GLY A 367 -34.32 -17.92 -11.53
N ARG A 368 -33.07 -18.26 -11.24
CA ARG A 368 -31.93 -17.34 -11.12
C ARG A 368 -31.18 -17.28 -12.46
N LYS A 369 -30.52 -16.14 -12.73
CA LYS A 369 -29.56 -16.06 -13.84
C LYS A 369 -28.15 -16.13 -13.29
N ILE A 370 -27.40 -17.13 -13.72
CA ILE A 370 -26.04 -17.40 -13.23
C ILE A 370 -25.00 -17.26 -14.36
N LEU A 371 -23.79 -16.90 -13.97
CA LEU A 371 -22.64 -16.76 -14.85
C LEU A 371 -21.54 -17.72 -14.40
N TRP A 372 -21.11 -18.59 -15.29
CA TRP A 372 -19.99 -19.52 -15.07
C TRP A 372 -18.67 -18.91 -15.57
N GLY A 373 -17.63 -18.99 -14.75
CA GLY A 373 -16.28 -18.56 -15.15
C GLY A 373 -15.56 -19.56 -16.05
N GLU A 374 -16.01 -20.81 -16.02
CA GLU A 374 -15.52 -21.94 -16.83
C GLU A 374 -16.71 -22.63 -17.52
N GLU A 375 -16.56 -23.87 -17.92
CA GLU A 375 -17.67 -24.67 -18.48
C GLU A 375 -18.78 -24.85 -17.41
N PRO A 376 -20.06 -24.89 -17.84
CA PRO A 376 -21.18 -25.13 -16.93
C PRO A 376 -20.98 -26.39 -16.07
N GLY A 377 -21.13 -26.23 -14.74
CA GLY A 377 -20.89 -27.31 -13.77
C GLY A 377 -19.46 -27.41 -13.25
N VAL A 378 -18.53 -26.59 -13.74
CA VAL A 378 -17.15 -26.53 -13.24
C VAL A 378 -16.97 -25.33 -12.32
N GLY A 379 -16.67 -25.59 -11.06
CA GLY A 379 -16.47 -24.55 -10.03
C GLY A 379 -17.78 -24.00 -9.44
N ILE A 380 -17.75 -22.74 -9.03
CA ILE A 380 -18.90 -22.03 -8.45
C ILE A 380 -19.31 -20.91 -9.41
N PRO A 381 -20.58 -20.83 -9.80
CA PRO A 381 -21.07 -19.74 -10.63
C PRO A 381 -21.33 -18.48 -9.79
N MET A 382 -21.30 -17.32 -10.45
CA MET A 382 -21.83 -16.07 -9.89
C MET A 382 -23.33 -15.98 -10.13
N THR A 383 -24.08 -15.56 -9.11
CA THR A 383 -25.51 -15.29 -9.23
C THR A 383 -25.73 -13.84 -9.65
N ILE A 384 -26.04 -13.62 -10.90
CA ILE A 384 -26.17 -12.26 -11.45
C ILE A 384 -27.57 -11.67 -11.21
N VAL A 385 -28.63 -12.49 -11.34
CA VAL A 385 -30.01 -12.08 -11.05
C VAL A 385 -30.68 -13.13 -10.20
N LYS A 386 -31.29 -12.74 -9.10
CA LYS A 386 -32.08 -13.60 -8.22
C LYS A 386 -33.40 -14.01 -8.89
N SER A 387 -34.07 -15.02 -8.32
CA SER A 387 -35.40 -15.45 -8.78
C SER A 387 -36.50 -14.39 -8.66
N ASP A 388 -36.31 -13.40 -7.77
CA ASP A 388 -37.20 -12.25 -7.63
C ASP A 388 -36.87 -11.06 -8.56
N GLY A 389 -35.87 -11.23 -9.43
CA GLY A 389 -35.38 -10.20 -10.36
C GLY A 389 -34.35 -9.23 -9.75
N GLY A 390 -34.05 -9.33 -8.45
CA GLY A 390 -33.09 -8.47 -7.77
C GLY A 390 -31.63 -8.79 -8.12
N PHE A 391 -30.78 -7.79 -8.09
CA PHE A 391 -29.34 -7.96 -8.27
C PHE A 391 -28.65 -8.43 -6.98
N THR A 392 -27.44 -8.99 -7.14
CA THR A 392 -26.64 -9.51 -6.03
C THR A 392 -25.34 -8.70 -5.91
N TYR A 393 -24.55 -9.00 -4.88
CA TYR A 393 -23.18 -8.48 -4.77
C TYR A 393 -22.29 -8.97 -5.93
N ASP A 394 -22.54 -10.15 -6.50
CA ASP A 394 -21.85 -10.63 -7.69
C ASP A 394 -22.06 -9.70 -8.89
N THR A 395 -23.29 -9.18 -9.06
CA THR A 395 -23.63 -8.23 -10.12
C THR A 395 -22.90 -6.90 -9.94
N SER A 396 -22.87 -6.41 -8.70
CA SER A 396 -22.16 -5.19 -8.35
C SER A 396 -20.66 -5.32 -8.64
N ASP A 397 -20.06 -6.46 -8.30
CA ASP A 397 -18.62 -6.69 -8.48
C ASP A 397 -18.23 -6.83 -9.95
N ILE A 398 -19.04 -7.49 -10.78
CA ILE A 398 -18.83 -7.53 -12.23
C ILE A 398 -18.97 -6.14 -12.85
N ALA A 399 -19.97 -5.36 -12.44
CA ALA A 399 -20.15 -4.00 -12.91
C ALA A 399 -18.96 -3.09 -12.48
N ALA A 400 -18.50 -3.24 -11.23
CA ALA A 400 -17.33 -2.55 -10.72
C ALA A 400 -16.05 -2.93 -11.49
N MET A 401 -15.85 -4.23 -11.76
CA MET A 401 -14.72 -4.71 -12.56
C MET A 401 -14.72 -4.07 -13.96
N LYS A 402 -15.87 -4.07 -14.64
CA LYS A 402 -16.01 -3.43 -15.96
C LYS A 402 -15.63 -1.96 -15.90
N HIS A 403 -16.18 -1.20 -14.96
CA HIS A 403 -15.89 0.21 -14.79
C HIS A 403 -14.39 0.47 -14.52
N ARG A 404 -13.77 -0.31 -13.62
CA ARG A 404 -12.37 -0.18 -13.28
C ARG A 404 -11.43 -0.43 -14.47
N ILE A 405 -11.73 -1.43 -15.29
CA ILE A 405 -10.93 -1.75 -16.49
C ILE A 405 -11.22 -0.77 -17.63
N GLN A 406 -12.50 -0.53 -17.94
CA GLN A 406 -12.87 0.20 -19.16
C GLN A 406 -12.88 1.71 -18.97
N ASP A 407 -13.38 2.23 -17.85
CA ASP A 407 -13.51 3.67 -17.60
C ASP A 407 -12.30 4.23 -16.85
N GLU A 408 -11.85 3.57 -15.76
CA GLU A 408 -10.66 3.99 -15.00
C GLU A 408 -9.34 3.58 -15.68
N LYS A 409 -9.38 2.73 -16.71
CA LYS A 409 -8.21 2.25 -17.48
C LYS A 409 -7.16 1.58 -16.60
N ALA A 410 -7.60 0.73 -15.67
CA ALA A 410 -6.69 0.02 -14.79
C ALA A 410 -5.85 -1.01 -15.54
N ASP A 411 -4.53 -0.95 -15.40
CA ASP A 411 -3.62 -2.03 -15.80
C ASP A 411 -3.57 -3.12 -14.71
N TRP A 412 -3.77 -2.72 -13.42
CA TRP A 412 -3.68 -3.62 -12.28
C TRP A 412 -4.71 -3.26 -11.21
N ILE A 413 -5.47 -4.26 -10.74
CA ILE A 413 -6.45 -4.10 -9.65
C ILE A 413 -6.06 -5.02 -8.50
N ILE A 414 -5.98 -4.46 -7.30
CA ILE A 414 -5.62 -5.15 -6.06
C ILE A 414 -6.78 -5.00 -5.08
N TYR A 415 -7.40 -6.12 -4.70
CA TYR A 415 -8.46 -6.16 -3.68
C TYR A 415 -7.87 -6.57 -2.35
N VAL A 416 -8.05 -5.75 -1.31
CA VAL A 416 -7.53 -6.00 0.03
C VAL A 416 -8.69 -6.29 0.98
N THR A 417 -9.05 -7.56 1.12
CA THR A 417 -10.23 -8.00 1.89
C THR A 417 -9.90 -9.22 2.77
N ASP A 418 -10.88 -9.66 3.56
CA ASP A 418 -10.75 -10.88 4.37
C ASP A 418 -10.45 -12.11 3.51
N ALA A 419 -9.55 -12.98 3.97
CA ALA A 419 -9.15 -14.19 3.25
C ALA A 419 -10.31 -15.15 2.97
N GLY A 420 -11.38 -15.09 3.76
CA GLY A 420 -12.62 -15.87 3.53
C GLY A 420 -13.32 -15.52 2.21
N GLN A 421 -13.01 -14.36 1.60
CA GLN A 421 -13.57 -13.95 0.32
C GLN A 421 -12.74 -14.46 -0.90
N ALA A 422 -11.67 -15.23 -0.68
CA ALA A 422 -10.78 -15.67 -1.76
C ALA A 422 -11.51 -16.42 -2.89
N THR A 423 -12.44 -17.32 -2.55
CA THR A 423 -13.23 -18.06 -3.52
C THR A 423 -14.10 -17.15 -4.39
N HIS A 424 -14.72 -16.13 -3.77
CA HIS A 424 -15.51 -15.13 -4.49
C HIS A 424 -14.66 -14.38 -5.52
N PHE A 425 -13.49 -13.82 -5.11
CA PHE A 425 -12.61 -13.11 -6.03
C PHE A 425 -12.03 -14.00 -7.12
N GLN A 426 -11.70 -15.27 -6.83
CA GLN A 426 -11.27 -16.21 -7.86
C GLN A 426 -12.39 -16.44 -8.91
N THR A 427 -13.63 -16.56 -8.46
CA THR A 427 -14.79 -16.72 -9.35
C THR A 427 -15.02 -15.43 -10.15
N LEU A 428 -14.97 -14.25 -9.53
CA LEU A 428 -15.06 -12.95 -10.19
C LEU A 428 -14.01 -12.79 -11.29
N PHE A 429 -12.75 -13.14 -11.00
CA PHE A 429 -11.65 -13.03 -11.97
C PHE A 429 -11.85 -13.98 -13.16
N LYS A 430 -12.28 -15.23 -12.92
CA LYS A 430 -12.59 -16.19 -13.99
C LYS A 430 -13.75 -15.71 -14.86
N CYS A 431 -14.85 -15.29 -14.25
CA CYS A 431 -16.01 -14.75 -14.97
C CYS A 431 -15.64 -13.53 -15.81
N SER A 432 -14.89 -12.58 -15.23
CA SER A 432 -14.49 -11.34 -15.91
C SER A 432 -13.58 -11.60 -17.14
N LYS A 433 -12.72 -12.64 -17.06
CA LYS A 433 -11.91 -13.10 -18.19
C LYS A 433 -12.78 -13.72 -19.28
N LYS A 434 -13.69 -14.61 -18.91
CA LYS A 434 -14.58 -15.31 -19.85
C LYS A 434 -15.44 -14.37 -20.66
N ILE A 435 -16.00 -13.33 -20.03
CA ILE A 435 -16.84 -12.33 -20.70
C ILE A 435 -16.04 -11.18 -21.36
N GLY A 436 -14.71 -11.33 -21.46
CA GLY A 436 -13.84 -10.39 -22.17
C GLY A 436 -13.67 -9.00 -21.55
N ILE A 437 -14.06 -8.82 -20.29
CA ILE A 437 -13.78 -7.56 -19.54
C ILE A 437 -12.29 -7.47 -19.22
N VAL A 438 -11.68 -8.58 -18.83
CA VAL A 438 -10.28 -8.67 -18.41
C VAL A 438 -9.49 -9.45 -19.46
N ASP A 439 -8.45 -8.82 -20.00
CA ASP A 439 -7.45 -9.45 -20.87
C ASP A 439 -6.25 -9.85 -19.99
N PRO A 440 -5.96 -11.15 -19.80
CA PRO A 440 -4.88 -11.60 -18.92
C PRO A 440 -3.47 -11.16 -19.35
N GLU A 441 -3.28 -10.81 -20.62
CA GLU A 441 -1.99 -10.34 -21.12
C GLU A 441 -1.76 -8.85 -20.82
N LYS A 442 -2.83 -8.10 -20.56
CA LYS A 442 -2.77 -6.64 -20.30
C LYS A 442 -3.08 -6.26 -18.86
N HIS A 443 -3.92 -7.05 -18.20
CA HIS A 443 -4.45 -6.69 -16.89
C HIS A 443 -4.02 -7.70 -15.83
N ARG A 444 -3.48 -7.21 -14.73
CA ARG A 444 -3.19 -7.99 -13.54
C ARG A 444 -4.27 -7.79 -12.48
N LEU A 445 -4.73 -8.90 -11.88
CA LEU A 445 -5.73 -8.91 -10.80
C LEU A 445 -5.16 -9.69 -9.62
N ASP A 446 -5.15 -9.09 -8.44
CA ASP A 446 -4.72 -9.74 -7.22
C ASP A 446 -5.75 -9.58 -6.10
N HIS A 447 -5.91 -10.62 -5.31
CA HIS A 447 -6.61 -10.58 -4.03
C HIS A 447 -5.61 -10.74 -2.91
N VAL A 448 -5.38 -9.67 -2.17
CA VAL A 448 -4.57 -9.65 -0.95
C VAL A 448 -5.49 -9.99 0.21
N GLY A 449 -5.68 -11.28 0.42
CA GLY A 449 -6.49 -11.80 1.52
C GLY A 449 -5.75 -11.70 2.85
N PHE A 450 -6.43 -11.24 3.91
CA PHE A 450 -5.83 -11.18 5.23
C PHE A 450 -6.56 -12.05 6.24
N GLY A 451 -5.80 -12.63 7.18
CA GLY A 451 -6.33 -13.48 8.24
C GLY A 451 -7.00 -12.70 9.37
N VAL A 452 -7.57 -13.40 10.32
CA VAL A 452 -8.29 -12.81 11.47
C VAL A 452 -7.30 -12.29 12.52
N VAL A 453 -7.65 -11.20 13.18
CA VAL A 453 -6.96 -10.73 14.38
C VAL A 453 -7.49 -11.48 15.60
N LEU A 454 -6.61 -12.08 16.36
CA LEU A 454 -6.91 -12.83 17.58
C LEU A 454 -6.61 -12.01 18.82
N GLY A 455 -7.37 -12.23 19.88
CA GLY A 455 -7.04 -11.77 21.22
C GLY A 455 -5.95 -12.66 21.87
N GLU A 456 -5.52 -12.27 23.07
CA GLU A 456 -4.51 -13.05 23.83
C GLU A 456 -5.02 -14.46 24.21
N ASP A 457 -6.33 -14.66 24.26
CA ASP A 457 -6.98 -15.95 24.43
C ASP A 457 -7.00 -16.81 23.14
N LYS A 458 -6.36 -16.35 22.07
CA LYS A 458 -6.34 -16.98 20.74
C LYS A 458 -7.72 -17.17 20.10
N LYS A 459 -8.71 -16.41 20.54
CA LYS A 459 -10.02 -16.31 19.88
C LYS A 459 -10.11 -15.01 19.12
N LYS A 460 -11.09 -14.89 18.20
CA LYS A 460 -11.35 -13.65 17.47
C LYS A 460 -11.41 -12.47 18.44
N PHE A 461 -10.66 -11.42 18.15
CA PHE A 461 -10.49 -10.26 19.02
C PHE A 461 -11.83 -9.56 19.27
N LYS A 462 -12.28 -9.59 20.53
CA LYS A 462 -13.58 -9.09 20.97
C LYS A 462 -13.43 -8.34 22.30
N THR A 463 -14.41 -7.49 22.62
CA THR A 463 -14.56 -6.90 23.95
C THR A 463 -14.92 -7.97 25.00
N ARG A 464 -14.83 -7.62 26.27
CA ARG A 464 -15.26 -8.52 27.37
C ARG A 464 -16.75 -8.88 27.30
N SER A 465 -17.58 -8.01 26.72
CA SER A 465 -19.02 -8.28 26.46
C SER A 465 -19.26 -9.20 25.26
N GLY A 466 -18.22 -9.57 24.51
CA GLY A 466 -18.30 -10.41 23.32
C GLY A 466 -18.53 -9.66 22.01
N ASP A 467 -18.62 -8.33 22.04
CA ASP A 467 -18.79 -7.49 20.87
C ASP A 467 -17.45 -7.30 20.12
N THR A 468 -17.51 -6.91 18.86
CA THR A 468 -16.33 -6.56 18.08
C THR A 468 -15.72 -5.25 18.62
N VAL A 469 -14.40 -5.22 18.79
CA VAL A 469 -13.70 -4.01 19.27
C VAL A 469 -13.81 -2.90 18.24
N ARG A 470 -14.34 -1.75 18.67
CA ARG A 470 -14.41 -0.56 17.81
C ARG A 470 -13.02 -0.02 17.52
N LEU A 471 -12.82 0.42 16.29
CA LEU A 471 -11.51 0.91 15.87
C LEU A 471 -11.12 2.21 16.60
N VAL A 472 -12.09 3.08 16.88
CA VAL A 472 -11.87 4.31 17.66
C VAL A 472 -11.32 3.99 19.04
N ASP A 473 -11.94 3.07 19.76
CA ASP A 473 -11.53 2.67 21.13
C ASP A 473 -10.11 2.07 21.13
N LEU A 474 -9.80 1.29 20.10
CA LEU A 474 -8.47 0.72 19.92
C LEU A 474 -7.40 1.82 19.74
N LEU A 475 -7.68 2.82 18.93
CA LEU A 475 -6.76 3.94 18.67
C LEU A 475 -6.60 4.82 19.93
N ASP A 476 -7.67 5.04 20.70
CA ASP A 476 -7.62 5.83 21.94
C ASP A 476 -6.83 5.10 23.03
N GLU A 477 -7.04 3.80 23.19
CA GLU A 477 -6.25 2.98 24.11
C GLU A 477 -4.76 2.94 23.69
N GLY A 478 -4.48 2.90 22.40
CA GLY A 478 -3.12 3.02 21.87
C GLY A 478 -2.44 4.33 22.29
N LEU A 479 -3.12 5.45 22.12
CA LEU A 479 -2.61 6.76 22.56
C LEU A 479 -2.35 6.81 24.08
N ARG A 480 -3.31 6.32 24.87
CA ARG A 480 -3.15 6.28 26.34
C ARG A 480 -1.90 5.48 26.74
N ARG A 481 -1.75 4.25 26.24
CA ARG A 481 -0.62 3.39 26.59
C ARG A 481 0.72 3.93 26.07
N ALA A 482 0.74 4.54 24.90
CA ALA A 482 1.94 5.20 24.37
C ALA A 482 2.40 6.33 25.28
N LEU A 483 1.47 7.16 25.79
CA LEU A 483 1.79 8.22 26.76
C LEU A 483 2.34 7.66 28.06
N ASP A 484 1.70 6.60 28.62
CA ASP A 484 2.18 5.94 29.83
C ASP A 484 3.61 5.44 29.63
N LYS A 485 3.91 4.81 28.48
CA LYS A 485 5.25 4.32 28.15
C LYS A 485 6.31 5.42 28.01
N LEU A 486 5.94 6.56 27.42
CA LEU A 486 6.81 7.73 27.35
C LEU A 486 7.07 8.33 28.73
N LYS A 487 6.08 8.34 29.64
CA LYS A 487 6.22 8.79 31.03
C LYS A 487 7.09 7.83 31.86
N GLU A 488 6.96 6.51 31.70
CA GLU A 488 7.84 5.51 32.34
C GLU A 488 9.32 5.74 32.02
N LYS A 489 9.63 6.35 30.88
CA LYS A 489 10.99 6.69 30.44
C LYS A 489 11.37 8.15 30.72
N ASP A 490 10.63 8.86 31.54
CA ASP A 490 10.81 10.28 31.89
C ASP A 490 10.87 11.24 30.68
N ARG A 491 10.32 10.82 29.53
CA ARG A 491 10.36 11.67 28.32
C ARG A 491 9.54 12.95 28.44
N HIS A 492 8.49 12.95 29.24
CA HIS A 492 7.67 14.12 29.52
C HIS A 492 8.44 15.26 30.26
N THR A 493 9.62 14.97 30.83
CA THR A 493 10.46 15.96 31.48
C THR A 493 11.46 16.61 30.51
N VAL A 494 11.72 16.00 29.37
CA VAL A 494 12.75 16.40 28.38
C VAL A 494 12.15 16.99 27.12
N LEU A 495 10.96 16.51 26.72
CA LEU A 495 10.26 16.94 25.51
C LEU A 495 9.35 18.13 25.82
N THR A 496 9.20 19.04 24.86
CA THR A 496 8.12 20.03 24.90
C THR A 496 6.76 19.37 24.77
N VAL A 497 5.67 20.07 25.08
CA VAL A 497 4.31 19.54 24.95
C VAL A 497 4.03 19.06 23.53
N ASP A 498 4.38 19.85 22.52
CA ASP A 498 4.19 19.51 21.11
C ASP A 498 5.06 18.30 20.66
N GLU A 499 6.31 18.21 21.14
CA GLU A 499 7.19 17.07 20.88
C GLU A 499 6.65 15.80 21.53
N LEU A 500 6.12 15.90 22.76
CA LEU A 500 5.52 14.77 23.47
C LEU A 500 4.27 14.26 22.77
N GLU A 501 3.37 15.14 22.31
CA GLU A 501 2.17 14.77 21.56
C GLU A 501 2.50 14.10 20.23
N LYS A 502 3.48 14.66 19.48
CA LYS A 502 3.98 14.03 18.25
C LYS A 502 4.59 12.67 18.51
N ALA A 503 5.40 12.52 19.54
CA ALA A 503 5.99 11.25 19.93
C ALA A 503 4.92 10.24 20.36
N GLN A 504 3.95 10.65 21.17
CA GLN A 504 2.81 9.82 21.57
C GLN A 504 2.04 9.29 20.36
N THR A 505 1.67 10.17 19.45
CA THR A 505 0.91 9.84 18.24
C THR A 505 1.71 8.91 17.32
N SER A 506 3.00 9.20 17.13
CA SER A 506 3.92 8.39 16.33
C SER A 506 4.04 6.96 16.89
N VAL A 507 4.24 6.83 18.19
CA VAL A 507 4.33 5.53 18.87
C VAL A 507 3.02 4.78 18.82
N ALA A 508 1.90 5.42 19.18
CA ALA A 508 0.60 4.76 19.24
C ALA A 508 0.17 4.18 17.89
N TYR A 509 0.10 5.03 16.88
CA TYR A 509 -0.36 4.60 15.56
C TYR A 509 0.71 3.80 14.81
N GLY A 510 1.99 4.12 15.03
CA GLY A 510 3.10 3.33 14.50
C GLY A 510 3.08 1.89 15.00
N CYS A 511 2.87 1.66 16.30
CA CYS A 511 2.79 0.32 16.88
C CYS A 511 1.60 -0.48 16.32
N ILE A 512 0.43 0.13 16.23
CA ILE A 512 -0.78 -0.53 15.71
C ILE A 512 -0.57 -0.93 14.24
N LYS A 513 -0.07 -0.03 13.39
CA LYS A 513 0.19 -0.29 11.97
C LYS A 513 1.28 -1.35 11.79
N TYR A 514 2.40 -1.16 12.46
CA TYR A 514 3.56 -2.03 12.29
C TYR A 514 3.31 -3.45 12.80
N SER A 515 2.56 -3.60 13.89
CA SER A 515 2.20 -4.92 14.40
C SER A 515 1.41 -5.75 13.38
N ASP A 516 0.54 -5.10 12.61
CA ASP A 516 -0.17 -5.78 11.51
C ASP A 516 0.77 -6.07 10.33
N LEU A 517 1.46 -5.04 9.82
CA LEU A 517 2.29 -5.12 8.63
C LEU A 517 3.52 -6.02 8.77
N SER A 518 4.01 -6.24 9.99
CA SER A 518 5.18 -7.11 10.26
C SER A 518 4.85 -8.60 10.18
N HIS A 519 3.57 -8.97 10.12
CA HIS A 519 3.14 -10.34 9.92
C HIS A 519 2.81 -10.59 8.45
N ASN A 520 2.99 -11.84 7.99
CA ASN A 520 2.43 -12.23 6.70
C ASN A 520 0.92 -12.07 6.75
N HIS A 521 0.35 -11.24 5.86
CA HIS A 521 -1.06 -10.89 5.89
C HIS A 521 -2.00 -12.10 5.75
N ASN A 522 -1.57 -13.19 5.08
CA ASN A 522 -2.37 -14.41 4.97
C ASN A 522 -2.57 -15.13 6.31
N HIS A 523 -1.75 -14.81 7.32
CA HIS A 523 -1.82 -15.47 8.62
C HIS A 523 -2.64 -14.67 9.64
N GLU A 524 -3.20 -15.38 10.58
CA GLU A 524 -3.75 -14.80 11.80
C GLU A 524 -2.62 -14.33 12.72
N TYR A 525 -2.85 -13.27 13.47
CA TYR A 525 -1.93 -12.84 14.51
C TYR A 525 -2.64 -12.44 15.80
N VAL A 526 -1.92 -12.54 16.91
CA VAL A 526 -2.44 -12.17 18.24
C VAL A 526 -2.13 -10.71 18.51
N PHE A 527 -3.20 -9.90 18.66
CA PHE A 527 -3.10 -8.52 19.04
C PHE A 527 -2.79 -8.38 20.53
N SER A 528 -1.68 -7.74 20.88
CA SER A 528 -1.30 -7.44 22.26
C SER A 528 -0.60 -6.08 22.32
N PHE A 529 -1.18 -5.15 23.05
CA PHE A 529 -0.57 -3.85 23.27
C PHE A 529 0.79 -3.94 23.98
N ASP A 530 0.92 -4.88 24.93
CA ASP A 530 2.14 -5.03 25.70
C ASP A 530 3.30 -5.45 24.78
N LYS A 531 3.06 -6.40 23.87
CA LYS A 531 4.05 -6.82 22.87
C LYS A 531 4.38 -5.73 21.84
N MET A 532 3.38 -4.99 21.37
CA MET A 532 3.60 -3.91 20.38
C MET A 532 4.45 -2.77 20.92
N LEU A 533 4.33 -2.49 22.22
CA LEU A 533 5.00 -1.39 22.90
C LEU A 533 6.34 -1.81 23.52
N GLU A 534 6.80 -3.04 23.27
CA GLU A 534 8.15 -3.46 23.66
C GLU A 534 9.22 -2.67 22.90
N ASP A 535 10.26 -2.26 23.60
CA ASP A 535 11.40 -1.53 23.04
C ASP A 535 12.52 -2.45 22.53
N LYS A 536 12.23 -3.74 22.39
CA LYS A 536 13.13 -4.77 21.87
C LYS A 536 12.44 -5.64 20.83
N GLY A 537 13.22 -6.25 19.95
CA GLY A 537 12.70 -7.06 18.88
C GLY A 537 12.18 -6.26 17.68
N ASN A 538 11.47 -6.93 16.79
CA ASN A 538 10.93 -6.31 15.56
C ASN A 538 9.63 -5.56 15.86
N THR A 539 9.72 -4.40 16.52
CA THR A 539 8.59 -3.54 16.91
C THR A 539 8.77 -2.12 16.40
N ALA A 540 7.65 -1.40 16.21
CA ALA A 540 7.72 0.01 15.82
C ALA A 540 8.49 0.86 16.84
N VAL A 541 8.31 0.60 18.14
CA VAL A 541 9.02 1.32 19.20
C VAL A 541 10.52 1.20 19.04
N TYR A 542 11.02 -0.02 18.85
CA TYR A 542 12.44 -0.28 18.64
C TYR A 542 12.98 0.49 17.43
N LEU A 543 12.25 0.46 16.31
CA LEU A 543 12.65 1.10 15.07
C LEU A 543 12.61 2.64 15.16
N LEU A 544 11.58 3.20 15.80
CA LEU A 544 11.49 4.63 16.03
C LEU A 544 12.61 5.13 16.97
N TYR A 545 12.94 4.37 18.03
CA TYR A 545 14.11 4.67 18.87
C TYR A 545 15.43 4.57 18.10
N ALA A 546 15.60 3.55 17.26
CA ALA A 546 16.79 3.42 16.41
C ALA A 546 16.94 4.63 15.49
N TYR A 547 15.88 5.04 14.83
CA TYR A 547 15.86 6.24 13.97
C TYR A 547 16.21 7.51 14.76
N THR A 548 15.57 7.73 15.91
CA THR A 548 15.83 8.90 16.77
C THR A 548 17.29 8.93 17.26
N ARG A 549 17.86 7.76 17.58
CA ARG A 549 19.28 7.60 17.96
C ARG A 549 20.20 7.98 16.80
N ILE A 550 19.91 7.52 15.59
CA ILE A 550 20.67 7.88 14.38
C ILE A 550 20.64 9.41 14.19
N LYS A 551 19.46 10.03 14.23
CA LYS A 551 19.30 11.48 14.08
C LYS A 551 20.01 12.28 15.19
N SER A 552 20.18 11.68 16.37
CA SER A 552 20.91 12.33 17.49
C SER A 552 22.42 12.43 17.23
N ILE A 553 23.00 11.60 16.36
CA ILE A 553 24.43 11.60 16.07
C ILE A 553 24.82 12.92 15.40
N ALA A 554 24.10 13.34 14.36
CA ALA A 554 24.35 14.62 13.69
C ALA A 554 24.14 15.82 14.65
N ARG A 555 23.07 15.78 15.47
CA ARG A 555 22.84 16.82 16.49
C ARG A 555 23.96 16.90 17.53
N ASN A 556 24.45 15.75 18.00
CA ASN A 556 25.54 15.70 18.98
C ASN A 556 26.87 16.16 18.38
N ALA A 557 27.03 16.12 17.06
CA ALA A 557 28.15 16.70 16.33
C ALA A 557 27.91 18.17 15.95
N ASN A 558 26.78 18.77 16.36
CA ASN A 558 26.36 20.13 16.03
C ASN A 558 26.19 20.39 14.52
N PHE A 559 25.73 19.38 13.75
CA PHE A 559 25.40 19.53 12.34
C PHE A 559 23.90 19.68 12.12
N SER A 560 23.51 20.74 11.39
CA SER A 560 22.16 20.91 10.86
C SER A 560 21.95 20.05 9.59
N PRO A 561 20.72 19.88 9.10
CA PRO A 561 20.47 19.21 7.81
C PRO A 561 21.19 19.88 6.62
N GLU A 562 21.34 21.20 6.65
CA GLU A 562 22.08 21.99 5.67
C GLU A 562 23.58 21.68 5.74
N ASP A 563 24.15 21.59 6.94
CA ASP A 563 25.54 21.23 7.16
C ASP A 563 25.84 19.82 6.64
N ILE A 564 24.92 18.86 6.78
CA ILE A 564 25.06 17.51 6.25
C ILE A 564 25.15 17.54 4.70
N LYS A 565 24.35 18.37 4.04
CA LYS A 565 24.45 18.53 2.58
C LYS A 565 25.78 19.11 2.15
N GLU A 566 26.30 20.12 2.84
CA GLU A 566 27.61 20.68 2.57
C GLU A 566 28.74 19.69 2.89
N LEU A 567 28.57 18.91 3.96
CA LEU A 567 29.49 17.86 4.36
C LEU A 567 29.61 16.77 3.26
N SER A 568 28.47 16.37 2.68
CA SER A 568 28.43 15.35 1.60
C SER A 568 29.12 15.80 0.30
N LYS A 569 29.30 17.09 0.07
CA LYS A 569 30.08 17.63 -1.05
C LYS A 569 31.61 17.57 -0.81
N LYS A 570 32.03 17.58 0.45
CA LYS A 570 33.45 17.65 0.85
C LYS A 570 34.01 16.28 1.23
N TYR A 571 33.18 15.40 1.75
CA TYR A 571 33.59 14.10 2.27
C TYR A 571 32.75 12.99 1.64
N SER A 572 33.35 11.83 1.45
CA SER A 572 32.65 10.61 1.04
C SER A 572 32.15 9.83 2.26
N ILE A 573 31.13 9.01 2.07
CA ILE A 573 30.70 8.00 3.04
C ILE A 573 31.89 7.08 3.36
N SER A 574 32.06 6.66 4.60
CA SER A 574 33.05 5.66 4.97
C SER A 574 32.49 4.26 4.81
N LEU A 575 33.21 3.40 4.10
CA LEU A 575 32.93 1.98 3.92
C LEU A 575 34.19 1.11 4.14
N GLU A 576 35.20 1.65 4.86
CA GLU A 576 36.49 0.99 5.04
C GLU A 576 36.42 -0.18 6.03
N HIS A 577 35.72 0.03 7.16
CA HIS A 577 35.55 -0.99 8.17
C HIS A 577 34.51 -2.03 7.75
N GLU A 578 34.68 -3.30 8.13
CA GLU A 578 33.76 -4.38 7.77
C GLU A 578 32.30 -4.14 8.22
N LYS A 579 32.10 -3.48 9.36
CA LYS A 579 30.76 -3.11 9.83
C LYS A 579 30.14 -1.95 9.03
N GLU A 580 30.96 -1.01 8.55
CA GLU A 580 30.52 0.05 7.64
C GLU A 580 30.07 -0.55 6.30
N TRP A 581 30.89 -1.45 5.74
CA TRP A 581 30.56 -2.14 4.50
C TRP A 581 29.34 -3.05 4.63
N LYS A 582 29.19 -3.76 5.75
CA LYS A 582 28.00 -4.56 6.03
C LYS A 582 26.74 -3.69 6.00
N LEU A 583 26.76 -2.54 6.68
CA LEU A 583 25.63 -1.59 6.66
C LEU A 583 25.38 -1.04 5.26
N GLY A 584 26.44 -0.63 4.54
CA GLY A 584 26.34 -0.15 3.17
C GLY A 584 25.66 -1.14 2.23
N LYS A 585 26.00 -2.44 2.32
CA LYS A 585 25.38 -3.50 1.53
C LYS A 585 23.89 -3.66 1.84
N VAL A 586 23.50 -3.54 3.11
CA VAL A 586 22.08 -3.58 3.49
C VAL A 586 21.32 -2.41 2.86
N LEU A 587 21.87 -1.18 2.91
CA LEU A 587 21.23 -0.01 2.31
C LEU A 587 21.08 -0.12 0.78
N LEU A 588 22.09 -0.67 0.10
CA LEU A 588 22.07 -0.88 -1.35
C LEU A 588 20.98 -1.85 -1.83
N ARG A 589 20.48 -2.72 -0.95
CA ARG A 589 19.42 -3.69 -1.26
C ARG A 589 18.00 -3.10 -1.28
N PHE A 590 17.84 -1.83 -0.92
CA PHE A 590 16.52 -1.21 -0.86
C PHE A 590 15.68 -1.39 -2.13
N PRO A 591 16.21 -1.16 -3.36
CA PRO A 591 15.45 -1.39 -4.59
C PRO A 591 15.04 -2.85 -4.78
N ASP A 592 15.91 -3.81 -4.43
CA ASP A 592 15.63 -5.24 -4.56
C ASP A 592 14.46 -5.66 -3.67
N VAL A 593 14.40 -5.12 -2.44
CA VAL A 593 13.28 -5.37 -1.51
C VAL A 593 11.97 -4.84 -2.08
N LEU A 594 11.97 -3.63 -2.65
CA LEU A 594 10.78 -3.06 -3.26
C LEU A 594 10.27 -3.90 -4.44
N PHE A 595 11.16 -4.31 -5.35
CA PHE A 595 10.79 -5.17 -6.48
C PHE A 595 10.27 -6.54 -6.04
N LYS A 596 10.81 -7.10 -4.97
CA LYS A 596 10.27 -8.34 -4.41
C LYS A 596 8.81 -8.14 -3.96
N ILE A 597 8.52 -7.06 -3.24
CA ILE A 597 7.16 -6.79 -2.74
C ILE A 597 6.18 -6.53 -3.89
N THR A 598 6.60 -5.94 -5.01
CA THR A 598 5.70 -5.76 -6.16
C THR A 598 5.27 -7.07 -6.82
N LYS A 599 6.01 -8.16 -6.60
CA LYS A 599 5.65 -9.49 -7.15
C LYS A 599 4.63 -10.20 -6.29
N ASP A 600 4.82 -10.23 -4.98
CA ASP A 600 4.07 -11.05 -4.02
C ASP A 600 3.15 -10.25 -3.08
N LEU A 601 3.30 -8.92 -3.05
CA LEU A 601 2.55 -7.97 -2.22
C LEU A 601 2.76 -8.19 -0.69
N TYR A 602 3.85 -8.86 -0.29
CA TYR A 602 4.16 -9.16 1.10
C TYR A 602 4.91 -8.00 1.78
N LEU A 603 4.16 -7.10 2.40
CA LEU A 603 4.71 -5.92 3.10
C LEU A 603 5.59 -6.26 4.31
N HIS A 604 5.41 -7.42 4.94
CA HIS A 604 6.26 -7.85 6.04
C HIS A 604 7.75 -7.95 5.65
N CYS A 605 8.05 -8.20 4.38
CA CYS A 605 9.42 -8.15 3.87
C CYS A 605 10.07 -6.76 4.02
N LEU A 606 9.27 -5.67 3.94
CA LEU A 606 9.78 -4.32 4.19
C LEU A 606 10.00 -4.09 5.70
N CYS A 607 9.14 -4.66 6.55
CA CYS A 607 9.32 -4.62 8.00
C CYS A 607 10.57 -5.39 8.46
N GLU A 608 10.81 -6.57 7.89
CA GLU A 608 12.03 -7.34 8.13
C GLU A 608 13.28 -6.57 7.68
N TYR A 609 13.21 -5.94 6.52
CA TYR A 609 14.31 -5.16 5.97
C TYR A 609 14.65 -3.94 6.84
N VAL A 610 13.65 -3.16 7.28
CA VAL A 610 13.93 -2.01 8.15
C VAL A 610 14.46 -2.42 9.53
N TYR A 611 14.03 -3.58 10.02
CA TYR A 611 14.59 -4.18 11.24
C TYR A 611 16.06 -4.63 11.04
N GLU A 612 16.37 -5.22 9.88
CA GLU A 612 17.76 -5.56 9.52
C GLU A 612 18.65 -4.31 9.44
N ILE A 613 18.13 -3.19 8.86
CA ILE A 613 18.85 -1.92 8.87
C ILE A 613 19.16 -1.49 10.31
N ALA A 614 18.16 -1.47 11.19
CA ALA A 614 18.31 -1.00 12.56
C ALA A 614 19.29 -1.86 13.39
N THR A 615 19.25 -3.18 13.23
CA THR A 615 20.18 -4.10 13.92
C THR A 615 21.60 -3.99 13.37
N THR A 616 21.75 -3.92 12.05
CA THR A 616 23.07 -3.74 11.40
C THR A 616 23.68 -2.38 11.74
N PHE A 617 22.85 -1.35 11.83
CA PHE A 617 23.28 -0.01 12.29
C PHE A 617 23.79 -0.07 13.74
N THR A 618 23.14 -0.81 14.62
CA THR A 618 23.60 -0.97 16.00
C THR A 618 24.99 -1.63 16.03
N GLU A 619 25.21 -2.71 15.26
CA GLU A 619 26.53 -3.34 15.14
C GLU A 619 27.62 -2.37 14.62
N PHE A 620 27.26 -1.53 13.66
CA PHE A 620 28.16 -0.49 13.13
C PHE A 620 28.46 0.56 14.22
N TYR A 621 27.45 1.08 14.88
CA TYR A 621 27.60 2.15 15.87
C TYR A 621 28.44 1.72 17.07
N ASP A 622 28.30 0.47 17.51
CA ASP A 622 29.08 -0.10 18.63
C ASP A 622 30.56 -0.31 18.27
N ALA A 623 30.87 -0.58 17.00
CA ALA A 623 32.24 -0.84 16.54
C ALA A 623 32.95 0.38 15.96
N CYS A 624 32.20 1.37 15.43
CA CYS A 624 32.71 2.47 14.64
C CYS A 624 32.28 3.84 15.22
N TYR A 625 33.11 4.45 16.04
CA TYR A 625 32.82 5.73 16.65
C TYR A 625 32.64 6.81 15.58
N CYS A 626 31.48 7.48 15.57
CA CYS A 626 31.19 8.66 14.74
C CYS A 626 31.81 9.93 15.36
N ILE A 627 31.80 10.00 16.70
CA ILE A 627 32.29 11.11 17.52
C ILE A 627 33.16 10.49 18.62
N GLU A 628 34.43 10.89 18.67
CA GLU A 628 35.36 10.54 19.72
C GLU A 628 35.41 11.65 20.75
N LYS A 629 35.24 11.33 22.03
CA LYS A 629 35.24 12.26 23.16
C LYS A 629 36.40 11.92 24.10
N ASP A 630 36.95 12.94 24.76
CA ASP A 630 37.92 12.75 25.81
C ASP A 630 37.30 12.38 27.15
N SER A 631 38.11 12.24 28.19
CA SER A 631 37.66 11.94 29.55
C SER A 631 36.82 13.06 30.18
N SER A 632 36.87 14.28 29.64
CA SER A 632 36.09 15.45 30.05
C SER A 632 34.74 15.50 29.37
N GLY A 633 34.52 14.68 28.33
CA GLY A 633 33.31 14.68 27.52
C GLY A 633 33.38 15.61 26.30
N ASP A 634 34.52 16.27 26.08
CA ASP A 634 34.71 17.17 24.96
C ASP A 634 34.98 16.38 23.65
N ILE A 635 34.51 16.90 22.52
CA ILE A 635 34.68 16.27 21.22
C ILE A 635 36.13 16.45 20.76
N VAL A 636 36.86 15.35 20.64
CA VAL A 636 38.24 15.32 20.14
C VAL A 636 38.30 15.12 18.63
N LYS A 637 37.41 14.27 18.09
CA LYS A 637 37.42 13.95 16.67
C LYS A 637 36.02 13.61 16.16
N ILE A 638 35.70 14.09 14.97
CA ILE A 638 34.48 13.76 14.25
C ILE A 638 34.84 13.00 12.98
N ASN A 639 34.27 11.81 12.81
CA ASN A 639 34.41 11.05 11.57
C ASN A 639 33.26 11.39 10.61
N HIS A 640 33.52 12.32 9.69
CA HIS A 640 32.53 12.85 8.75
C HIS A 640 31.92 11.76 7.86
N GLY A 641 32.72 10.79 7.38
CA GLY A 641 32.25 9.70 6.53
C GLY A 641 31.27 8.75 7.26
N ARG A 642 31.47 8.52 8.57
CA ARG A 642 30.56 7.74 9.42
C ARG A 642 29.26 8.48 9.76
N ILE A 643 29.35 9.81 9.93
CA ILE A 643 28.15 10.65 10.08
C ILE A 643 27.31 10.59 8.81
N LEU A 644 27.93 10.72 7.64
CA LEU A 644 27.24 10.58 6.37
C LEU A 644 26.60 9.18 6.19
N LEU A 645 27.29 8.10 6.59
CA LEU A 645 26.70 6.75 6.56
C LEU A 645 25.49 6.65 7.49
N SER A 646 25.56 7.26 8.69
CA SER A 646 24.43 7.32 9.62
C SER A 646 23.23 8.08 9.02
N GLU A 647 23.45 9.25 8.43
CA GLU A 647 22.40 10.03 7.79
C GLU A 647 21.80 9.31 6.57
N ALA A 648 22.61 8.66 5.73
CA ALA A 648 22.11 7.82 4.64
C ALA A 648 21.21 6.70 5.17
N THR A 649 21.58 6.08 6.31
CA THR A 649 20.76 5.07 6.99
C THR A 649 19.43 5.65 7.45
N ALA A 650 19.43 6.82 8.08
CA ALA A 650 18.21 7.51 8.50
C ALA A 650 17.28 7.80 7.33
N LEU A 651 17.82 8.29 6.19
CA LEU A 651 17.04 8.59 4.99
C LEU A 651 16.37 7.35 4.37
N VAL A 652 17.09 6.22 4.34
CA VAL A 652 16.51 4.95 3.86
C VAL A 652 15.44 4.43 4.82
N MET A 653 15.68 4.48 6.14
CA MET A 653 14.67 4.09 7.15
C MET A 653 13.42 4.98 7.06
N GLU A 654 13.59 6.29 6.90
CA GLU A 654 12.49 7.23 6.73
C GLU A 654 11.63 6.89 5.49
N ARG A 655 12.28 6.48 4.41
CA ARG A 655 11.57 6.04 3.22
C ARG A 655 10.76 4.77 3.47
N CYS A 656 11.33 3.80 4.18
CA CYS A 656 10.60 2.59 4.60
C CYS A 656 9.40 2.95 5.50
N PHE A 657 9.58 3.84 6.47
CA PHE A 657 8.51 4.31 7.33
C PHE A 657 7.38 5.00 6.54
N ASN A 658 7.74 5.85 5.56
CA ASN A 658 6.76 6.52 4.70
C ASN A 658 5.90 5.51 3.91
N ILE A 659 6.50 4.43 3.39
CA ILE A 659 5.78 3.37 2.68
C ILE A 659 4.87 2.60 3.66
N LEU A 660 5.36 2.28 4.85
CA LEU A 660 4.58 1.59 5.90
C LEU A 660 3.56 2.51 6.60
N GLY A 661 3.50 3.79 6.25
CA GLY A 661 2.59 4.75 6.86
C GLY A 661 2.92 5.11 8.31
N LEU A 662 4.18 4.93 8.73
CA LEU A 662 4.68 5.37 10.03
C LEU A 662 5.22 6.79 9.94
N ASN A 663 5.07 7.55 11.02
CA ASN A 663 5.53 8.93 11.11
C ASN A 663 6.69 9.02 12.13
N PRO A 664 7.96 8.90 11.70
CA PRO A 664 9.08 8.99 12.62
C PRO A 664 9.21 10.41 13.20
N VAL A 665 9.72 10.50 14.41
CA VAL A 665 10.03 11.76 15.09
C VAL A 665 11.53 11.86 15.35
N GLU A 666 12.06 13.07 15.32
CA GLU A 666 13.51 13.27 15.53
C GLU A 666 13.93 13.12 17.00
N LYS A 667 12.98 13.34 17.93
CA LYS A 667 13.19 13.22 19.38
C LYS A 667 12.09 12.38 19.99
N MET A 668 12.49 11.44 20.83
CA MET A 668 11.57 10.55 21.51
C MET A 668 12.14 10.07 22.85
#